data_6a2e5992004292b4b8a680fd21ac62a2
#
_entry.id   6a2e5992004292b4b8a680fd21ac62a2
#
_cell.length_a   1.000
_cell.length_b   1.000
_cell.length_c   1.000
_cell.angle_alpha   90.00
_cell.angle_beta   90.00
_cell.angle_gamma   90.00
#
_symmetry.space_group_name_H-M   'P 1'
#
loop_
_entity.id
_entity.type
_entity.pdbx_description
1 polymer ?
#
loop_
_entity_poly.entity_id
_entity_poly.type
_entity_poly.pdbx_seq_one_letter_code
_entity_poly.pdbx_strand_id
1 'polypeptide(L)'
;MSSYQISKLLEKYLKIIGKKNRLDILKKLYFEDKDISFSDIQREFIGSEKNSINLSFHLNALKEVNLIESSQKGYRISKLGKNILNKILDIENTLNQFNESVLIRTSKYITEPFNIQKVKDYLIKEAEMETFLANRIAKLVECKIKKTNIKYLTTPLMREYINGILLEEGLEEFRHKLTRLGVPPYDTFELFNNESYNPNQFIEKLGSEVSEQFLLLNLLPKELADLYLSKKLILLNLNYWALKPLNIFLQSKSIFNYIRKTNLDISPNNDLSYTYFVKFLIKFQEFFNTINPYFSNDAILLNLDEILNKFILSDNKFNKIVDLLVSQIHFFNLYSITSKIKIGLNLGNNIVFKIIQKIIANKFFTINNSKDSLFLNYSHLNIKNSIIKLLENPTTSKFIDKYIFYNGNNTLFNSNLTKHKTINSKKSNKIILDQILVNLTHIALEAKQDDNKFFEILENRIYSTFDLFKQKKILIEKKIGNSKVWKKIIENLFEHEYNNWIDYTIKSISFVGLNEAVKNHCGLEFDRISQSESFAIKILKTMNNIILERNELDNNMFSLSQAINTISSHDYRIIRNNSNLSLERKILLFKKFNKFLNGGSLFEISFNPEEKEKLIDHIDLILDSDLSAFKFSYY
;
A
#
# COMPACT_ATOMS: atom_id res chain seq x y z
N MET A 1 65.55 8.45 28.56
CA MET A 1 65.82 9.07 27.23
C MET A 1 64.76 10.13 26.98
N SER A 2 65.21 11.31 26.50
CA SER A 2 64.22 12.34 26.14
C SER A 2 63.47 11.94 24.87
N SER A 3 62.22 12.44 24.67
CA SER A 3 61.39 12.19 23.46
C SER A 3 62.15 12.47 22.16
N TYR A 4 62.97 13.51 22.16
CA TYR A 4 63.84 13.86 21.03
C TYR A 4 64.91 12.81 20.71
N GLN A 5 65.53 12.19 21.73
CA GLN A 5 66.53 11.12 21.56
C GLN A 5 65.87 9.85 20.99
N ILE A 6 64.64 9.53 21.40
CA ILE A 6 63.89 8.38 20.88
C ILE A 6 63.53 8.60 19.39
N SER A 7 63.09 9.81 19.01
CA SER A 7 62.76 10.13 17.60
C SER A 7 63.99 10.02 16.68
N LYS A 8 65.12 10.50 17.12
CA LYS A 8 66.41 10.41 16.36
C LYS A 8 66.89 8.96 16.21
N LEU A 9 66.65 8.14 17.25
CA LEU A 9 66.94 6.72 17.21
C LEU A 9 66.04 5.99 16.23
N LEU A 10 64.73 6.28 16.29
CA LEU A 10 63.75 5.72 15.36
C LEU A 10 64.07 6.06 13.90
N GLU A 11 64.43 7.33 13.62
CA GLU A 11 64.85 7.74 12.28
C GLU A 11 66.03 6.92 11.78
N LYS A 12 67.04 6.67 12.64
CA LYS A 12 68.21 5.85 12.30
C LYS A 12 67.82 4.43 11.89
N TYR A 13 66.93 3.77 12.68
CA TYR A 13 66.39 2.42 12.35
C TYR A 13 65.61 2.40 11.08
N LEU A 14 64.68 3.35 10.86
CA LEU A 14 63.88 3.45 9.65
C LEU A 14 64.70 3.66 8.40
N LYS A 15 65.74 4.50 8.45
CA LYS A 15 66.69 4.69 7.34
C LYS A 15 67.53 3.42 6.99
N ILE A 16 67.85 2.61 7.99
CA ILE A 16 68.57 1.36 7.77
C ILE A 16 67.62 0.29 7.18
N ILE A 17 66.45 0.09 7.75
CA ILE A 17 65.51 -0.96 7.35
C ILE A 17 64.80 -0.60 6.05
N GLY A 18 64.59 0.69 5.73
CA GLY A 18 63.88 1.16 4.56
C GLY A 18 64.51 0.80 3.20
N LYS A 19 65.65 0.14 3.18
CA LYS A 19 66.19 -0.44 1.95
C LYS A 19 65.66 -1.85 1.74
N LYS A 20 65.02 -2.12 0.60
CA LYS A 20 64.36 -3.40 0.27
C LYS A 20 65.24 -4.62 0.62
N ASN A 21 66.45 -4.66 0.15
CA ASN A 21 67.39 -5.80 0.39
C ASN A 21 67.64 -6.07 1.89
N ARG A 22 67.70 -5.05 2.75
CA ARG A 22 67.88 -5.22 4.18
C ARG A 22 66.61 -5.76 4.86
N LEU A 23 65.48 -5.27 4.45
CA LEU A 23 64.18 -5.78 4.94
C LEU A 23 63.97 -7.25 4.55
N ASP A 24 64.29 -7.60 3.32
CA ASP A 24 64.17 -8.96 2.82
C ASP A 24 65.15 -9.92 3.55
N ILE A 25 66.36 -9.50 3.81
CA ILE A 25 67.30 -10.27 4.64
C ILE A 25 66.79 -10.49 6.06
N LEU A 26 66.29 -9.43 6.70
CA LEU A 26 65.70 -9.55 8.04
C LEU A 26 64.46 -10.52 8.06
N LYS A 27 63.62 -10.45 7.06
CA LYS A 27 62.47 -11.36 6.92
C LYS A 27 62.92 -12.81 6.79
N LYS A 28 63.92 -13.08 5.95
CA LYS A 28 64.44 -14.43 5.78
C LYS A 28 65.01 -14.99 7.08
N LEU A 29 65.86 -14.21 7.79
CA LEU A 29 66.44 -14.61 9.06
C LEU A 29 65.43 -14.82 10.15
N TYR A 30 64.23 -14.15 10.04
CA TYR A 30 63.12 -14.29 10.96
C TYR A 30 62.33 -15.58 10.73
N PHE A 31 61.98 -15.86 9.46
CA PHE A 31 61.11 -17.01 9.15
C PHE A 31 61.85 -18.35 9.23
N GLU A 32 63.19 -18.38 8.99
CA GLU A 32 63.95 -19.62 9.11
C GLU A 32 64.37 -19.95 10.55
N ASP A 33 64.36 -18.96 11.44
CA ASP A 33 64.72 -19.03 12.89
C ASP A 33 65.93 -19.87 13.24
N LYS A 34 66.90 -19.91 12.31
CA LYS A 34 68.24 -20.62 12.44
C LYS A 34 69.35 -19.75 11.89
N ASP A 35 70.65 -20.17 12.18
CA ASP A 35 71.78 -19.52 11.58
C ASP A 35 71.84 -19.82 10.08
N ILE A 36 71.87 -18.76 9.26
CA ILE A 36 71.98 -18.90 7.79
C ILE A 36 73.39 -18.46 7.34
N SER A 37 74.01 -19.30 6.51
CA SER A 37 75.36 -19.00 6.03
C SER A 37 75.38 -17.79 5.06
N PHE A 38 76.50 -17.11 4.97
CA PHE A 38 76.65 -16.01 4.02
C PHE A 38 76.34 -16.41 2.59
N SER A 39 76.80 -17.61 2.18
CA SER A 39 76.58 -18.17 0.85
C SER A 39 75.11 -18.45 0.54
N ASP A 40 74.32 -18.87 1.55
CA ASP A 40 72.90 -19.13 1.34
C ASP A 40 72.08 -17.84 1.22
N ILE A 41 72.44 -16.80 2.00
CA ILE A 41 71.85 -15.47 1.84
C ILE A 41 72.26 -14.88 0.47
N GLN A 42 73.54 -15.05 0.05
CA GLN A 42 73.95 -14.55 -1.23
C GLN A 42 73.23 -15.17 -2.43
N ARG A 43 73.07 -16.49 -2.41
CA ARG A 43 72.42 -17.23 -3.50
C ARG A 43 70.99 -16.79 -3.76
N GLU A 44 70.23 -16.41 -2.73
CA GLU A 44 68.87 -16.03 -2.82
C GLU A 44 68.65 -14.56 -3.17
N PHE A 45 69.41 -13.65 -2.61
CA PHE A 45 69.19 -12.20 -2.75
C PHE A 45 69.96 -11.50 -3.86
N ILE A 46 70.98 -12.11 -4.46
CA ILE A 46 71.80 -11.40 -5.39
C ILE A 46 71.98 -12.13 -6.75
N GLY A 47 71.36 -13.27 -7.00
CA GLY A 47 71.40 -13.97 -8.29
C GLY A 47 72.79 -13.90 -9.01
N SER A 48 73.60 -14.94 -8.87
CA SER A 48 74.90 -15.19 -9.54
C SER A 48 75.98 -14.09 -9.58
N GLU A 49 77.06 -14.35 -8.90
CA GLU A 49 78.48 -14.03 -9.11
C GLU A 49 79.07 -12.63 -8.99
N LYS A 50 78.37 -11.50 -8.93
CA LYS A 50 79.11 -10.20 -9.01
C LYS A 50 79.03 -9.23 -7.84
N ASN A 51 78.29 -9.52 -6.72
CA ASN A 51 78.03 -8.53 -5.69
C ASN A 51 78.17 -8.99 -4.23
N SER A 52 79.20 -9.80 -3.88
CA SER A 52 79.46 -10.14 -2.46
C SER A 52 79.74 -8.91 -1.59
N ILE A 53 80.40 -7.87 -2.18
CA ILE A 53 80.67 -6.58 -1.51
C ILE A 53 79.33 -5.88 -1.10
N ASN A 54 78.28 -5.98 -1.91
CA ASN A 54 77.01 -5.36 -1.65
C ASN A 54 76.25 -6.06 -0.52
N LEU A 55 76.28 -7.40 -0.45
CA LEU A 55 75.71 -8.17 0.64
C LEU A 55 76.40 -7.87 1.97
N SER A 56 77.72 -7.87 2.01
CA SER A 56 78.48 -7.53 3.19
C SER A 56 78.12 -6.14 3.73
N PHE A 57 77.97 -5.16 2.84
CA PHE A 57 77.49 -3.81 3.21
C PHE A 57 76.09 -3.83 3.88
N HIS A 58 75.13 -4.61 3.36
CA HIS A 58 73.79 -4.71 3.96
C HIS A 58 73.85 -5.45 5.29
N LEU A 59 74.54 -6.55 5.43
CA LEU A 59 74.72 -7.30 6.66
C LEU A 59 75.42 -6.47 7.75
N ASN A 60 76.54 -5.76 7.41
CA ASN A 60 77.24 -4.89 8.36
C ASN A 60 76.29 -3.77 8.87
N ALA A 61 75.54 -3.13 8.00
CA ALA A 61 74.60 -2.08 8.40
C ALA A 61 73.51 -2.60 9.36
N LEU A 62 73.01 -3.81 9.18
CA LEU A 62 72.06 -4.45 10.08
C LEU A 62 72.71 -4.87 11.41
N LYS A 63 73.96 -5.28 11.39
CA LYS A 63 74.72 -5.68 12.58
C LYS A 63 75.14 -4.45 13.44
N GLU A 64 75.53 -3.32 12.82
CA GLU A 64 75.80 -2.08 13.52
C GLU A 64 74.66 -1.53 14.37
N VAL A 65 73.44 -1.84 14.01
CA VAL A 65 72.25 -1.47 14.81
C VAL A 65 71.67 -2.63 15.60
N ASN A 66 72.42 -3.71 15.76
CA ASN A 66 72.03 -4.89 16.56
C ASN A 66 70.73 -5.55 16.11
N LEU A 67 70.38 -5.49 14.83
CA LEU A 67 69.21 -6.20 14.29
C LEU A 67 69.51 -7.65 13.94
N ILE A 68 70.75 -7.95 13.63
CA ILE A 68 71.28 -9.31 13.40
C ILE A 68 72.55 -9.58 14.22
N GLU A 69 72.82 -10.83 14.49
CA GLU A 69 73.98 -11.33 15.17
C GLU A 69 74.75 -12.28 14.24
N SER A 70 76.07 -12.31 14.34
CA SER A 70 76.94 -13.26 13.62
C SER A 70 77.43 -14.36 14.55
N SER A 71 77.32 -15.62 14.11
CA SER A 71 77.82 -16.79 14.80
C SER A 71 78.92 -17.47 13.95
N GLN A 72 79.53 -18.50 14.46
CA GLN A 72 80.46 -19.34 13.67
C GLN A 72 79.81 -20.08 12.49
N LYS A 73 78.45 -20.24 12.55
CA LYS A 73 77.60 -20.92 11.53
C LYS A 73 76.95 -19.98 10.55
N GLY A 74 76.99 -18.67 10.75
CA GLY A 74 76.33 -17.70 9.88
C GLY A 74 75.75 -16.51 10.62
N TYR A 75 74.62 -16.00 10.12
CA TYR A 75 73.86 -14.87 10.66
C TYR A 75 72.51 -15.30 11.16
N ARG A 76 72.04 -14.71 12.25
CA ARG A 76 70.72 -14.87 12.79
C ARG A 76 70.13 -13.53 13.19
N ILE A 77 68.80 -13.46 13.27
CA ILE A 77 68.08 -12.27 13.75
C ILE A 77 68.22 -12.14 15.27
N SER A 78 68.58 -10.95 15.75
CA SER A 78 68.64 -10.66 17.18
C SER A 78 67.23 -10.55 17.83
N LYS A 79 67.15 -10.59 19.17
CA LYS A 79 65.91 -10.36 19.89
C LYS A 79 65.26 -8.99 19.55
N LEU A 80 66.15 -7.94 19.44
CA LEU A 80 65.70 -6.60 19.01
C LEU A 80 65.16 -6.63 17.57
N GLY A 81 65.89 -7.32 16.66
CA GLY A 81 65.50 -7.50 15.27
C GLY A 81 64.14 -8.18 15.12
N LYS A 82 63.86 -9.25 15.89
CA LYS A 82 62.55 -9.93 15.91
C LYS A 82 61.42 -8.98 16.32
N ASN A 83 61.63 -8.20 17.40
CA ASN A 83 60.60 -7.27 17.89
C ASN A 83 60.30 -6.13 16.90
N ILE A 84 61.36 -5.56 16.28
CA ILE A 84 61.20 -4.50 15.29
C ILE A 84 60.53 -5.04 14.02
N LEU A 85 60.96 -6.22 13.54
CA LEU A 85 60.36 -6.83 12.36
C LEU A 85 58.88 -7.16 12.55
N ASN A 86 58.47 -7.65 13.74
CA ASN A 86 57.04 -7.85 14.03
C ASN A 86 56.24 -6.57 13.86
N LYS A 87 56.76 -5.43 14.32
CA LYS A 87 56.08 -4.13 14.13
C LYS A 87 56.03 -3.69 12.66
N ILE A 88 57.06 -4.02 11.89
CA ILE A 88 57.10 -3.75 10.44
C ILE A 88 56.09 -4.64 9.71
N LEU A 89 55.97 -5.91 10.09
CA LEU A 89 54.95 -6.82 9.54
C LEU A 89 53.54 -6.34 9.87
N ASP A 90 53.29 -5.80 11.06
CA ASP A 90 52.01 -5.16 11.42
C ASP A 90 51.74 -3.95 10.49
N ILE A 91 52.75 -3.12 10.19
CA ILE A 91 52.62 -2.01 9.24
C ILE A 91 52.36 -2.53 7.82
N GLU A 92 53.08 -3.55 7.36
CA GLU A 92 52.84 -4.18 6.05
C GLU A 92 51.40 -4.74 5.95
N ASN A 93 50.92 -5.43 6.97
CA ASN A 93 49.55 -5.91 7.02
C ASN A 93 48.54 -4.77 6.93
N THR A 94 48.81 -3.66 7.61
CA THR A 94 47.98 -2.45 7.54
C THR A 94 48.02 -1.84 6.14
N LEU A 95 49.17 -1.72 5.53
CA LEU A 95 49.34 -1.20 4.15
C LEU A 95 48.65 -2.12 3.11
N ASN A 96 48.76 -3.44 3.28
CA ASN A 96 48.10 -4.40 2.42
C ASN A 96 46.57 -4.32 2.58
N GLN A 97 46.05 -4.17 3.81
CA GLN A 97 44.64 -3.92 4.04
C GLN A 97 44.17 -2.64 3.35
N PHE A 98 44.96 -1.57 3.31
CA PHE A 98 44.64 -0.34 2.61
C PHE A 98 44.76 -0.45 1.08
N ASN A 99 45.76 -1.16 0.56
CA ASN A 99 45.99 -1.28 -0.88
C ASN A 99 45.15 -2.35 -1.57
N GLU A 100 44.75 -3.41 -0.86
CA GLU A 100 43.91 -4.50 -1.38
C GLU A 100 42.44 -4.34 -0.97
N SER A 101 42.09 -3.36 -0.13
CA SER A 101 40.71 -3.17 0.29
C SER A 101 39.85 -2.63 -0.85
N VAL A 102 38.78 -3.34 -1.15
CA VAL A 102 37.69 -2.82 -1.98
C VAL A 102 37.14 -1.56 -1.31
N LEU A 103 37.09 -0.47 -2.06
CA LEU A 103 36.55 0.79 -1.56
C LEU A 103 35.04 0.82 -1.68
N ILE A 104 34.35 1.19 -0.61
CA ILE A 104 32.89 1.31 -0.55
C ILE A 104 32.50 2.80 -0.55
N ARG A 105 31.75 3.22 -1.54
CA ARG A 105 31.14 4.55 -1.55
C ARG A 105 29.80 4.49 -0.80
N THR A 106 29.76 5.19 0.33
CA THR A 106 28.57 5.23 1.19
C THR A 106 27.46 6.11 0.60
N SER A 107 26.25 5.98 1.13
CA SER A 107 25.11 6.86 0.79
C SER A 107 25.37 8.34 1.12
N LYS A 108 26.35 8.66 1.93
CA LYS A 108 26.81 10.03 2.22
C LYS A 108 27.93 10.50 1.29
N TYR A 109 28.16 9.78 0.19
CA TYR A 109 29.21 10.06 -0.80
C TYR A 109 30.64 10.02 -0.25
N ILE A 110 30.87 9.43 0.92
CA ILE A 110 32.18 9.19 1.51
C ILE A 110 32.68 7.85 1.03
N THR A 111 33.99 7.77 0.72
CA THR A 111 34.65 6.52 0.36
C THR A 111 35.37 5.96 1.56
N GLU A 112 35.13 4.71 1.90
CA GLU A 112 35.75 4.01 3.00
C GLU A 112 36.17 2.59 2.60
N PRO A 113 37.20 2.01 3.23
CA PRO A 113 37.58 0.62 2.97
C PRO A 113 36.45 -0.34 3.42
N PHE A 114 36.34 -1.48 2.73
CA PHE A 114 35.45 -2.55 3.12
C PHE A 114 35.69 -2.98 4.56
N ASN A 115 34.64 -3.07 5.35
CA ASN A 115 34.69 -3.46 6.75
C ASN A 115 33.71 -4.61 7.03
N ILE A 116 34.24 -5.79 7.32
CA ILE A 116 33.47 -7.00 7.63
C ILE A 116 32.53 -6.81 8.84
N GLN A 117 32.96 -6.03 9.84
CA GLN A 117 32.15 -5.77 11.03
C GLN A 117 30.87 -5.00 10.67
N LYS A 118 30.94 -4.03 9.74
CA LYS A 118 29.76 -3.33 9.24
C LYS A 118 28.78 -4.26 8.53
N VAL A 119 29.27 -5.26 7.79
CA VAL A 119 28.42 -6.29 7.16
C VAL A 119 27.74 -7.15 8.22
N LYS A 120 28.50 -7.59 9.22
CA LYS A 120 27.94 -8.36 10.34
C LYS A 120 26.87 -7.56 11.09
N ASP A 121 27.14 -6.32 11.46
CA ASP A 121 26.21 -5.45 12.17
C ASP A 121 24.94 -5.19 11.35
N TYR A 122 25.06 -5.05 10.03
CA TYR A 122 23.96 -4.94 9.09
C TYR A 122 23.05 -6.18 9.10
N LEU A 123 23.66 -7.39 9.01
CA LEU A 123 22.92 -8.65 9.03
C LEU A 123 22.21 -8.88 10.38
N ILE A 124 22.83 -8.52 11.50
CA ILE A 124 22.21 -8.66 12.83
C ILE A 124 21.05 -7.67 13.01
N LYS A 125 21.25 -6.39 12.64
CA LYS A 125 20.28 -5.33 12.91
C LYS A 125 19.10 -5.33 11.94
N GLU A 126 19.37 -5.48 10.64
CA GLU A 126 18.32 -5.35 9.62
C GLU A 126 17.70 -6.71 9.25
N ALA A 127 18.45 -7.81 9.28
CA ALA A 127 17.92 -9.15 9.01
C ALA A 127 17.53 -9.92 10.29
N GLU A 128 17.81 -9.38 11.48
CA GLU A 128 17.61 -10.07 12.77
C GLU A 128 18.31 -11.45 12.82
N MET A 129 19.48 -11.52 12.17
CA MET A 129 20.24 -12.75 12.04
C MET A 129 21.01 -13.06 13.34
N GLU A 130 21.07 -14.31 13.73
CA GLU A 130 21.88 -14.74 14.87
C GLU A 130 23.37 -14.40 14.66
N THR A 131 24.05 -14.01 15.74
CA THR A 131 25.43 -13.53 15.69
C THR A 131 26.39 -14.54 15.04
N PHE A 132 26.20 -15.83 15.28
CA PHE A 132 27.05 -16.88 14.69
C PHE A 132 26.85 -16.95 13.16
N LEU A 133 25.59 -16.99 12.72
CA LEU A 133 25.25 -17.05 11.30
C LEU A 133 25.68 -15.76 10.56
N ALA A 134 25.40 -14.59 11.15
CA ALA A 134 25.84 -13.29 10.61
C ALA A 134 27.36 -13.23 10.42
N ASN A 135 28.14 -13.78 11.35
CA ASN A 135 29.59 -13.84 11.26
C ASN A 135 30.07 -14.77 10.13
N ARG A 136 29.40 -15.92 9.97
CA ARG A 136 29.66 -16.87 8.86
C ARG A 136 29.37 -16.19 7.50
N ILE A 137 28.22 -15.57 7.33
CA ILE A 137 27.85 -14.90 6.08
C ILE A 137 28.76 -13.70 5.79
N ALA A 138 29.08 -12.88 6.79
CA ALA A 138 30.00 -11.75 6.62
C ALA A 138 31.39 -12.20 6.12
N LYS A 139 31.92 -13.33 6.62
CA LYS A 139 33.17 -13.92 6.12
C LYS A 139 33.04 -14.43 4.69
N LEU A 140 31.93 -15.04 4.32
CA LEU A 140 31.66 -15.47 2.93
C LEU A 140 31.60 -14.27 1.98
N VAL A 141 30.94 -13.19 2.40
CA VAL A 141 30.89 -11.93 1.66
C VAL A 141 32.30 -11.38 1.42
N GLU A 142 33.12 -11.29 2.48
CA GLU A 142 34.52 -10.84 2.38
C GLU A 142 35.32 -11.71 1.42
N CYS A 143 35.25 -13.03 1.58
CA CYS A 143 35.98 -13.97 0.73
C CYS A 143 35.58 -13.86 -0.74
N LYS A 144 34.29 -13.72 -1.04
CA LYS A 144 33.80 -13.58 -2.41
C LYS A 144 34.16 -12.23 -3.01
N ILE A 145 34.08 -11.13 -2.25
CA ILE A 145 34.47 -9.79 -2.70
C ILE A 145 35.95 -9.75 -3.06
N LYS A 146 36.82 -10.34 -2.23
CA LYS A 146 38.28 -10.41 -2.50
C LYS A 146 38.62 -11.22 -3.76
N LYS A 147 37.76 -12.16 -4.16
CA LYS A 147 37.91 -12.93 -5.41
C LYS A 147 37.44 -12.16 -6.65
N THR A 148 36.66 -11.12 -6.49
CA THR A 148 36.21 -10.27 -7.59
C THR A 148 37.25 -9.16 -7.79
N ASN A 149 37.63 -8.89 -9.04
CA ASN A 149 38.55 -7.78 -9.36
C ASN A 149 37.89 -6.39 -9.26
N ILE A 150 36.87 -6.25 -8.40
CA ILE A 150 36.11 -5.02 -8.23
C ILE A 150 36.86 -4.12 -7.24
N LYS A 151 37.38 -3.02 -7.73
CA LYS A 151 38.10 -2.02 -6.89
C LYS A 151 37.15 -1.06 -6.17
N TYR A 152 35.92 -0.91 -6.65
CA TYR A 152 34.94 0.09 -6.19
C TYR A 152 33.54 -0.48 -6.13
N LEU A 153 32.90 -0.43 -4.96
CA LEU A 153 31.51 -0.81 -4.76
C LEU A 153 30.73 0.37 -4.17
N THR A 154 29.47 0.49 -4.54
CA THR A 154 28.53 1.37 -3.82
C THR A 154 27.79 0.58 -2.76
N THR A 155 27.29 1.26 -1.72
CA THR A 155 26.48 0.60 -0.68
C THR A 155 25.26 -0.16 -1.26
N PRO A 156 24.51 0.36 -2.24
CA PRO A 156 23.45 -0.41 -2.90
C PRO A 156 23.97 -1.69 -3.56
N LEU A 157 25.03 -1.60 -4.36
CA LEU A 157 25.61 -2.77 -5.04
C LEU A 157 26.14 -3.81 -4.04
N MET A 158 26.72 -3.35 -2.93
CA MET A 158 27.14 -4.21 -1.83
C MET A 158 25.99 -5.01 -1.23
N ARG A 159 24.84 -4.39 -1.07
CA ARG A 159 23.62 -5.06 -0.56
C ARG A 159 23.10 -6.11 -1.54
N GLU A 160 23.06 -5.79 -2.84
CA GLU A 160 22.68 -6.78 -3.86
C GLU A 160 23.65 -7.97 -3.87
N TYR A 161 24.94 -7.71 -3.64
CA TYR A 161 25.93 -8.76 -3.50
C TYR A 161 25.67 -9.66 -2.29
N ILE A 162 25.34 -9.05 -1.14
CA ILE A 162 24.96 -9.79 0.08
C ILE A 162 23.68 -10.59 -0.17
N ASN A 163 22.66 -10.00 -0.83
CA ASN A 163 21.41 -10.66 -1.17
C ASN A 163 21.65 -11.89 -2.07
N GLY A 164 22.53 -11.77 -3.06
CA GLY A 164 22.93 -12.91 -3.90
C GLY A 164 23.57 -14.05 -3.11
N ILE A 165 24.45 -13.74 -2.15
CA ILE A 165 25.06 -14.74 -1.28
C ILE A 165 24.03 -15.42 -0.36
N LEU A 166 23.07 -14.67 0.18
CA LEU A 166 22.00 -15.23 1.00
C LEU A 166 21.14 -16.21 0.20
N LEU A 167 20.85 -15.92 -1.08
CA LEU A 167 20.12 -16.86 -1.96
C LEU A 167 20.94 -18.12 -2.23
N GLU A 168 22.24 -18.00 -2.54
CA GLU A 168 23.13 -19.15 -2.78
C GLU A 168 23.24 -20.06 -1.55
N GLU A 169 23.20 -19.49 -0.34
CA GLU A 169 23.24 -20.24 0.92
C GLU A 169 21.85 -20.76 1.38
N GLY A 170 20.79 -20.55 0.59
CA GLY A 170 19.43 -21.00 0.92
C GLY A 170 18.76 -20.21 2.04
N LEU A 171 19.26 -18.99 2.33
CA LEU A 171 18.81 -18.12 3.41
C LEU A 171 17.81 -17.07 2.91
N GLU A 172 16.79 -17.51 2.17
CA GLU A 172 15.80 -16.66 1.51
C GLU A 172 15.02 -15.77 2.51
N GLU A 173 14.72 -16.30 3.70
CA GLU A 173 14.00 -15.57 4.74
C GLU A 173 14.75 -14.30 5.20
N PHE A 174 16.05 -14.41 5.40
CA PHE A 174 16.89 -13.25 5.75
C PHE A 174 17.05 -12.26 4.59
N ARG A 175 17.11 -12.77 3.36
CA ARG A 175 17.12 -11.91 2.17
C ARG A 175 15.82 -11.10 2.08
N HIS A 176 14.65 -11.68 2.40
CA HIS A 176 13.39 -10.94 2.42
C HIS A 176 13.41 -9.79 3.42
N LYS A 177 13.95 -9.99 4.63
CA LYS A 177 14.12 -8.93 5.63
C LYS A 177 15.03 -7.79 5.15
N LEU A 178 16.01 -8.08 4.30
CA LEU A 178 16.91 -7.10 3.72
C LEU A 178 16.41 -6.43 2.43
N THR A 179 15.24 -6.79 1.95
CA THR A 179 14.66 -6.22 0.74
C THR A 179 14.42 -4.72 0.93
N ARG A 180 14.92 -3.91 0.01
CA ARG A 180 14.65 -2.48 0.00
C ARG A 180 13.32 -2.20 -0.66
N LEU A 181 12.57 -1.32 -0.01
CA LEU A 181 11.40 -0.69 -0.60
C LEU A 181 11.86 0.47 -1.49
N GLY A 182 11.28 0.61 -2.65
CA GLY A 182 11.62 1.72 -3.54
C GLY A 182 11.12 1.52 -4.96
N VAL A 183 11.18 2.59 -5.73
CA VAL A 183 10.84 2.60 -7.15
C VAL A 183 12.16 2.52 -7.94
N PRO A 184 12.25 1.66 -8.96
CA PRO A 184 13.42 1.60 -9.82
C PRO A 184 13.74 2.96 -10.45
N PRO A 185 15.03 3.30 -10.67
CA PRO A 185 15.39 4.59 -11.27
C PRO A 185 14.74 4.84 -12.62
N TYR A 186 14.59 3.81 -13.45
CA TYR A 186 13.91 3.92 -14.75
C TYR A 186 12.44 4.34 -14.57
N ASP A 187 11.68 3.65 -13.72
CA ASP A 187 10.27 3.95 -13.48
C ASP A 187 10.11 5.33 -12.81
N THR A 188 11.04 5.70 -11.93
CA THR A 188 11.08 7.06 -11.34
C THR A 188 11.28 8.13 -12.40
N PHE A 189 12.13 7.87 -13.39
CA PHE A 189 12.38 8.79 -14.50
C PHE A 189 11.16 8.93 -15.42
N GLU A 190 10.48 7.81 -15.72
CA GLU A 190 9.21 7.84 -16.47
C GLU A 190 8.13 8.63 -15.73
N LEU A 191 8.00 8.46 -14.41
CA LEU A 191 7.07 9.24 -13.59
C LEU A 191 7.42 10.72 -13.58
N PHE A 192 8.72 11.06 -13.54
CA PHE A 192 9.20 12.45 -13.55
C PHE A 192 8.93 13.16 -14.86
N ASN A 193 9.08 12.44 -15.98
CA ASN A 193 8.85 12.99 -17.33
C ASN A 193 7.36 13.02 -17.72
N ASN A 194 6.47 12.44 -16.90
CA ASN A 194 5.05 12.42 -17.21
C ASN A 194 4.42 13.79 -16.90
N GLU A 195 4.19 14.59 -17.93
CA GLU A 195 3.59 15.93 -17.84
C GLU A 195 2.19 15.97 -17.24
N SER A 196 1.49 14.82 -17.17
CA SER A 196 0.16 14.73 -16.55
C SER A 196 0.20 14.79 -15.03
N TYR A 197 1.37 14.59 -14.41
CA TYR A 197 1.54 14.62 -12.95
C TYR A 197 2.08 15.98 -12.49
N ASN A 198 1.35 16.61 -11.57
CA ASN A 198 1.90 17.74 -10.84
C ASN A 198 2.92 17.26 -9.78
N PRO A 199 3.75 18.18 -9.21
CA PRO A 199 4.80 17.80 -8.25
C PRO A 199 4.31 16.97 -7.05
N ASN A 200 3.11 17.28 -6.52
CA ASN A 200 2.55 16.53 -5.39
C ASN A 200 2.12 15.11 -5.82
N GLN A 201 1.54 14.96 -7.00
CA GLN A 201 1.18 13.64 -7.55
C GLN A 201 2.40 12.78 -7.83
N PHE A 202 3.51 13.36 -8.27
CA PHE A 202 4.77 12.65 -8.43
C PHE A 202 5.26 12.07 -7.09
N ILE A 203 5.31 12.89 -6.02
CA ILE A 203 5.69 12.44 -4.68
C ILE A 203 4.71 11.38 -4.14
N GLU A 204 3.42 11.58 -4.35
CA GLU A 204 2.39 10.61 -3.94
C GLU A 204 2.56 9.27 -4.63
N LYS A 205 2.86 9.25 -5.92
CA LYS A 205 3.09 8.02 -6.69
C LYS A 205 4.28 7.24 -6.13
N LEU A 206 5.42 7.90 -5.91
CA LEU A 206 6.57 7.27 -5.28
C LEU A 206 6.24 6.71 -3.89
N GLY A 207 5.53 7.48 -3.07
CA GLY A 207 5.09 7.06 -1.74
C GLY A 207 4.11 5.88 -1.79
N SER A 208 3.21 5.86 -2.78
CA SER A 208 2.26 4.76 -3.00
C SER A 208 2.97 3.45 -3.29
N GLU A 209 3.93 3.43 -4.22
CA GLU A 209 4.72 2.25 -4.57
C GLU A 209 5.46 1.66 -3.37
N VAL A 210 6.11 2.53 -2.59
CA VAL A 210 6.80 2.11 -1.35
C VAL A 210 5.83 1.55 -0.32
N SER A 211 4.66 2.18 -0.15
CA SER A 211 3.63 1.74 0.79
C SER A 211 3.05 0.36 0.42
N GLU A 212 2.80 0.12 -0.86
CA GLU A 212 2.31 -1.16 -1.37
C GLU A 212 3.34 -2.27 -1.17
N GLN A 213 4.61 -2.02 -1.53
CA GLN A 213 5.70 -2.97 -1.28
C GLN A 213 5.84 -3.29 0.20
N PHE A 214 5.78 -2.26 1.07
CA PHE A 214 5.87 -2.45 2.52
C PHE A 214 4.71 -3.30 3.06
N LEU A 215 3.49 -3.09 2.58
CA LEU A 215 2.35 -3.91 2.95
C LEU A 215 2.57 -5.37 2.57
N LEU A 216 2.92 -5.64 1.31
CA LEU A 216 3.03 -7.00 0.77
C LEU A 216 4.22 -7.78 1.32
N LEU A 217 5.35 -7.12 1.56
CA LEU A 217 6.60 -7.77 1.97
C LEU A 217 6.81 -7.83 3.47
N ASN A 218 6.22 -6.91 4.25
CA ASN A 218 6.55 -6.75 5.67
C ASN A 218 5.34 -6.81 6.61
N LEU A 219 4.14 -6.48 6.15
CA LEU A 219 2.98 -6.36 7.03
C LEU A 219 2.00 -7.52 6.89
N LEU A 220 1.85 -8.08 5.69
CA LEU A 220 0.99 -9.23 5.45
C LEU A 220 1.76 -10.54 5.61
N PRO A 221 1.12 -11.60 6.17
CA PRO A 221 1.61 -12.96 6.03
C PRO A 221 1.81 -13.32 4.55
N LYS A 222 2.86 -14.09 4.23
CA LYS A 222 3.24 -14.45 2.86
C LYS A 222 2.07 -15.08 2.09
N GLU A 223 1.34 -15.99 2.73
CA GLU A 223 0.21 -16.68 2.11
C GLU A 223 -0.90 -15.73 1.66
N LEU A 224 -1.17 -14.69 2.46
CA LEU A 224 -2.19 -13.68 2.14
C LEU A 224 -1.69 -12.70 1.04
N ALA A 225 -0.41 -12.33 1.08
CA ALA A 225 0.20 -11.51 0.04
C ALA A 225 0.21 -12.27 -1.31
N ASP A 226 0.51 -13.56 -1.32
CA ASP A 226 0.50 -14.42 -2.52
C ASP A 226 -0.89 -14.53 -3.14
N LEU A 227 -1.96 -14.52 -2.35
CA LEU A 227 -3.33 -14.50 -2.87
C LEU A 227 -3.66 -13.22 -3.64
N TYR A 228 -3.15 -12.08 -3.19
CA TYR A 228 -3.26 -10.83 -3.92
C TYR A 228 -2.39 -10.81 -5.17
N LEU A 229 -1.11 -11.18 -5.06
CA LEU A 229 -0.17 -11.19 -6.18
C LEU A 229 -0.60 -12.13 -7.31
N SER A 230 -1.20 -13.28 -6.96
CA SER A 230 -1.78 -14.22 -7.93
C SER A 230 -3.17 -13.83 -8.43
N LYS A 231 -3.68 -12.65 -8.08
CA LYS A 231 -5.02 -12.14 -8.45
C LYS A 231 -6.19 -13.04 -8.03
N LYS A 232 -6.00 -13.89 -7.04
CA LYS A 232 -7.03 -14.75 -6.45
C LYS A 232 -7.96 -13.97 -5.52
N LEU A 233 -7.40 -12.99 -4.82
CA LEU A 233 -8.10 -11.96 -4.08
C LEU A 233 -7.71 -10.57 -4.60
N ILE A 234 -8.60 -9.60 -4.50
CA ILE A 234 -8.35 -8.22 -4.92
C ILE A 234 -8.57 -7.32 -3.72
N LEU A 235 -7.56 -6.52 -3.38
CA LEU A 235 -7.58 -5.51 -2.34
C LEU A 235 -7.70 -4.13 -2.97
N LEU A 236 -8.50 -3.25 -2.37
CA LEU A 236 -8.71 -1.89 -2.84
C LEU A 236 -7.71 -0.93 -2.20
N ASN A 237 -7.25 0.08 -2.97
CA ASN A 237 -6.37 1.13 -2.47
C ASN A 237 -5.18 0.58 -1.66
N LEU A 238 -4.43 -0.32 -2.27
CA LEU A 238 -3.38 -1.10 -1.61
C LEU A 238 -2.35 -0.22 -0.88
N ASN A 239 -2.01 0.93 -1.45
CA ASN A 239 -1.10 1.92 -0.88
C ASN A 239 -1.57 2.49 0.47
N TYR A 240 -2.87 2.53 0.71
CA TYR A 240 -3.47 2.99 1.96
C TYR A 240 -4.06 1.86 2.82
N TRP A 241 -4.00 0.63 2.36
CA TRP A 241 -4.73 -0.50 2.94
C TRP A 241 -4.45 -0.72 4.43
N ALA A 242 -3.18 -0.64 4.83
CA ALA A 242 -2.76 -0.79 6.23
C ALA A 242 -2.94 0.48 7.08
N LEU A 243 -3.25 1.61 6.44
CA LEU A 243 -3.16 2.93 7.05
C LEU A 243 -4.52 3.54 7.39
N LYS A 244 -5.56 3.20 6.61
CA LYS A 244 -6.86 3.88 6.64
C LYS A 244 -8.00 2.90 6.39
N PRO A 245 -9.18 3.09 7.03
CA PRO A 245 -10.42 2.47 6.57
C PRO A 245 -10.81 3.01 5.18
N LEU A 246 -11.71 2.26 4.51
CA LEU A 246 -12.06 2.53 3.12
C LEU A 246 -12.94 3.77 2.99
N ASN A 247 -14.16 3.75 3.57
CA ASN A 247 -15.18 4.79 3.40
C ASN A 247 -15.81 5.19 4.72
N ILE A 248 -16.38 6.40 4.74
CA ILE A 248 -17.26 6.86 5.82
C ILE A 248 -18.62 7.31 5.26
N PHE A 249 -19.68 6.93 5.95
CA PHE A 249 -21.02 7.46 5.78
C PHE A 249 -21.33 8.49 6.85
N LEU A 250 -21.79 9.65 6.45
CA LEU A 250 -22.10 10.76 7.33
C LEU A 250 -23.52 11.24 7.06
N GLN A 251 -24.35 11.25 8.08
CA GLN A 251 -25.62 11.91 8.03
C GLN A 251 -25.41 13.42 8.12
N SER A 252 -26.00 14.15 7.20
CA SER A 252 -25.88 15.61 7.17
C SER A 252 -26.32 16.26 8.49
N LYS A 253 -27.36 15.71 9.11
CA LYS A 253 -27.83 16.16 10.44
C LYS A 253 -26.77 15.97 11.53
N SER A 254 -26.01 14.88 11.49
CA SER A 254 -24.94 14.61 12.48
C SER A 254 -23.81 15.63 12.33
N ILE A 255 -23.40 15.93 11.09
CA ILE A 255 -22.38 16.96 10.81
C ILE A 255 -22.86 18.34 11.27
N PHE A 256 -24.10 18.70 10.94
CA PHE A 256 -24.67 19.96 11.37
C PHE A 256 -24.64 20.12 12.90
N ASN A 257 -25.05 19.08 13.61
CA ASN A 257 -25.04 19.07 15.07
C ASN A 257 -23.61 19.15 15.64
N TYR A 258 -22.65 18.42 15.03
CA TYR A 258 -21.25 18.48 15.41
C TYR A 258 -20.68 19.89 15.27
N ILE A 259 -20.86 20.53 14.11
CA ILE A 259 -20.37 21.90 13.85
C ILE A 259 -21.01 22.89 14.80
N ARG A 260 -22.31 22.74 15.07
CA ARG A 260 -23.02 23.60 16.01
C ARG A 260 -22.50 23.48 17.44
N LYS A 261 -22.22 22.26 17.92
CA LYS A 261 -21.73 22.02 19.29
C LYS A 261 -20.30 22.52 19.51
N THR A 262 -19.47 22.46 18.50
CA THR A 262 -18.02 22.66 18.66
C THR A 262 -17.55 24.08 18.40
N ASN A 263 -18.30 24.89 17.62
CA ASN A 263 -17.72 26.10 17.03
C ASN A 263 -18.64 27.31 16.85
N LEU A 264 -19.88 27.22 17.28
CA LEU A 264 -20.82 28.34 17.04
C LEU A 264 -21.53 28.69 18.31
N ASP A 265 -21.17 29.85 18.90
CA ASP A 265 -21.94 30.53 19.92
C ASP A 265 -23.27 31.01 19.34
N ILE A 266 -24.26 30.11 19.32
CA ILE A 266 -25.58 30.44 18.79
C ILE A 266 -26.62 30.08 19.81
N SER A 267 -27.31 31.13 20.22
CA SER A 267 -28.56 30.99 20.96
C SER A 267 -29.58 30.23 20.10
N PRO A 268 -30.39 29.35 20.70
CA PRO A 268 -31.36 28.53 19.97
C PRO A 268 -32.42 29.31 19.19
N ASN A 269 -32.55 30.60 19.40
CA ASN A 269 -33.66 31.43 18.95
C ASN A 269 -33.33 32.47 17.88
N ASN A 270 -32.10 32.50 17.30
CA ASN A 270 -31.80 33.50 16.27
C ASN A 270 -31.88 32.90 14.88
N ASP A 271 -32.54 33.62 13.99
CA ASP A 271 -32.71 33.37 12.56
C ASP A 271 -31.45 32.79 11.94
N LEU A 272 -31.58 31.65 11.27
CA LEU A 272 -30.52 31.04 10.45
C LEU A 272 -30.23 31.95 9.25
N SER A 273 -29.53 33.05 9.51
CA SER A 273 -29.18 34.07 8.52
C SER A 273 -28.17 33.58 7.51
N TYR A 274 -28.07 34.24 6.36
CA TYR A 274 -27.06 34.00 5.36
C TYR A 274 -25.64 34.04 5.93
N THR A 275 -25.37 34.98 6.84
CA THR A 275 -24.07 35.08 7.54
C THR A 275 -23.77 33.84 8.37
N TYR A 276 -24.76 33.28 9.01
CA TYR A 276 -24.61 32.02 9.74
C TYR A 276 -24.28 30.85 8.81
N PHE A 277 -24.94 30.79 7.64
CA PHE A 277 -24.63 29.76 6.65
C PHE A 277 -23.19 29.86 6.15
N VAL A 278 -22.65 31.06 5.89
CA VAL A 278 -21.24 31.23 5.50
C VAL A 278 -20.29 30.73 6.59
N LYS A 279 -20.56 31.05 7.86
CA LYS A 279 -19.78 30.53 9.00
C LYS A 279 -19.86 29.00 9.06
N PHE A 280 -21.05 28.44 8.86
CA PHE A 280 -21.25 27.00 8.78
C PHE A 280 -20.42 26.37 7.66
N LEU A 281 -20.39 26.96 6.46
CA LEU A 281 -19.59 26.47 5.33
C LEU A 281 -18.10 26.41 5.62
N ILE A 282 -17.55 27.44 6.30
CA ILE A 282 -16.13 27.44 6.70
C ILE A 282 -15.86 26.27 7.64
N LYS A 283 -16.71 26.05 8.63
CA LYS A 283 -16.57 24.95 9.58
C LYS A 283 -16.82 23.57 8.96
N PHE A 284 -17.70 23.50 7.96
CA PHE A 284 -17.92 22.30 7.15
C PHE A 284 -16.66 21.92 6.37
N GLN A 285 -15.97 22.90 5.79
CA GLN A 285 -14.70 22.66 5.11
C GLN A 285 -13.59 22.22 6.07
N GLU A 286 -13.45 22.89 7.23
CA GLU A 286 -12.51 22.49 8.27
C GLU A 286 -12.75 21.04 8.72
N PHE A 287 -14.01 20.66 8.89
CA PHE A 287 -14.42 19.32 9.27
C PHE A 287 -13.95 18.30 8.22
N PHE A 288 -14.26 18.52 6.93
CA PHE A 288 -13.87 17.58 5.87
C PHE A 288 -12.35 17.54 5.67
N ASN A 289 -11.65 18.67 5.77
CA ASN A 289 -10.19 18.67 5.75
C ASN A 289 -9.58 17.87 6.91
N THR A 290 -10.26 17.83 8.05
CA THR A 290 -9.80 17.10 9.23
C THR A 290 -10.03 15.59 9.08
N ILE A 291 -11.17 15.15 8.52
CA ILE A 291 -11.49 13.71 8.39
C ILE A 291 -10.89 13.06 7.15
N ASN A 292 -10.71 13.80 6.06
CA ASN A 292 -10.24 13.28 4.78
C ASN A 292 -8.93 12.46 4.88
N PRO A 293 -7.92 12.87 5.66
CA PRO A 293 -6.70 12.08 5.80
C PRO A 293 -6.89 10.68 6.37
N TYR A 294 -8.03 10.41 7.00
CA TYR A 294 -8.31 9.13 7.67
C TYR A 294 -9.05 8.10 6.81
N PHE A 295 -9.42 8.42 5.58
CA PHE A 295 -10.12 7.50 4.67
C PHE A 295 -9.37 7.36 3.35
N SER A 296 -9.39 6.14 2.79
CA SER A 296 -8.68 5.83 1.54
C SER A 296 -9.54 5.98 0.28
N ASN A 297 -10.85 6.13 0.47
CA ASN A 297 -11.82 6.33 -0.62
C ASN A 297 -12.81 7.43 -0.20
N ASP A 298 -14.07 7.38 -0.63
CA ASP A 298 -15.02 8.48 -0.53
C ASP A 298 -15.64 8.67 0.86
N ALA A 299 -15.94 9.92 1.19
CA ALA A 299 -16.85 10.31 2.26
C ALA A 299 -18.26 10.52 1.65
N ILE A 300 -19.25 9.75 2.10
CA ILE A 300 -20.60 9.80 1.59
C ILE A 300 -21.47 10.64 2.53
N LEU A 301 -21.92 11.78 2.04
CA LEU A 301 -22.75 12.73 2.78
C LEU A 301 -24.22 12.49 2.42
N LEU A 302 -24.96 11.85 3.31
CA LEU A 302 -26.34 11.49 3.11
C LEU A 302 -27.30 12.62 3.52
N ASN A 303 -28.43 12.74 2.80
CA ASN A 303 -29.52 13.64 3.10
C ASN A 303 -29.10 15.13 3.20
N LEU A 304 -28.28 15.58 2.23
CA LEU A 304 -27.79 16.97 2.20
C LEU A 304 -28.95 17.99 2.14
N ASP A 305 -30.05 17.63 1.50
CA ASP A 305 -31.27 18.40 1.41
C ASP A 305 -31.85 18.74 2.81
N GLU A 306 -31.67 17.90 3.83
CA GLU A 306 -32.13 18.18 5.19
C GLU A 306 -31.40 19.36 5.84
N ILE A 307 -30.10 19.55 5.55
CA ILE A 307 -29.37 20.72 6.03
C ILE A 307 -29.86 21.97 5.31
N LEU A 308 -29.97 21.90 3.99
CA LEU A 308 -30.38 23.02 3.15
C LEU A 308 -31.77 23.52 3.54
N ASN A 309 -32.71 22.63 3.87
CA ASN A 309 -34.06 22.98 4.33
C ASN A 309 -34.05 23.87 5.58
N LYS A 310 -33.03 23.78 6.43
CA LYS A 310 -32.95 24.63 7.65
C LYS A 310 -32.58 26.07 7.35
N PHE A 311 -32.03 26.35 6.17
CA PHE A 311 -31.57 27.68 5.76
C PHE A 311 -32.48 28.36 4.73
N ILE A 312 -33.66 27.79 4.41
CA ILE A 312 -34.56 28.33 3.40
C ILE A 312 -35.30 29.55 3.99
N LEU A 313 -34.98 30.75 3.48
CA LEU A 313 -35.63 32.02 3.87
C LEU A 313 -36.37 32.67 2.69
N SER A 314 -35.87 32.53 1.45
CA SER A 314 -36.48 33.02 0.21
C SER A 314 -35.79 32.34 -0.99
N ASP A 315 -36.48 32.24 -2.15
CA ASP A 315 -35.96 31.57 -3.35
C ASP A 315 -34.59 32.12 -3.83
N ASN A 316 -34.37 33.43 -3.78
CA ASN A 316 -33.11 34.03 -4.19
C ASN A 316 -31.95 33.72 -3.22
N LYS A 317 -32.20 33.68 -1.93
CA LYS A 317 -31.22 33.30 -0.90
C LYS A 317 -30.91 31.82 -0.97
N PHE A 318 -31.93 30.98 -1.22
CA PHE A 318 -31.76 29.54 -1.38
C PHE A 318 -30.81 29.19 -2.52
N ASN A 319 -31.03 29.79 -3.71
CA ASN A 319 -30.14 29.55 -4.85
C ASN A 319 -28.69 29.87 -4.54
N LYS A 320 -28.41 31.01 -3.88
CA LYS A 320 -27.07 31.41 -3.46
C LYS A 320 -26.44 30.42 -2.46
N ILE A 321 -27.23 29.93 -1.50
CA ILE A 321 -26.79 28.97 -0.49
C ILE A 321 -26.41 27.64 -1.15
N VAL A 322 -27.24 27.13 -2.04
CA VAL A 322 -26.96 25.89 -2.77
C VAL A 322 -25.73 26.03 -3.66
N ASP A 323 -25.62 27.13 -4.41
CA ASP A 323 -24.45 27.41 -5.26
C ASP A 323 -23.15 27.41 -4.44
N LEU A 324 -23.14 28.09 -3.28
CA LEU A 324 -21.95 28.13 -2.41
C LEU A 324 -21.58 26.74 -1.87
N LEU A 325 -22.56 25.99 -1.38
CA LEU A 325 -22.30 24.65 -0.82
C LEU A 325 -21.79 23.68 -1.90
N VAL A 326 -22.43 23.65 -3.04
CA VAL A 326 -22.05 22.78 -4.18
C VAL A 326 -20.66 23.17 -4.70
N SER A 327 -20.42 24.49 -4.87
CA SER A 327 -19.10 24.96 -5.30
C SER A 327 -18.01 24.57 -4.32
N GLN A 328 -18.29 24.61 -3.01
CA GLN A 328 -17.33 24.23 -1.98
C GLN A 328 -17.03 22.74 -1.98
N ILE A 329 -18.05 21.89 -2.14
CA ILE A 329 -17.86 20.44 -2.27
C ILE A 329 -17.09 20.13 -3.56
N HIS A 330 -17.44 20.80 -4.66
CA HIS A 330 -16.72 20.64 -5.92
C HIS A 330 -15.24 21.03 -5.79
N PHE A 331 -14.95 22.18 -5.20
CA PHE A 331 -13.59 22.64 -4.92
C PHE A 331 -12.83 21.64 -4.05
N PHE A 332 -13.45 21.14 -2.97
CA PHE A 332 -12.85 20.09 -2.15
C PHE A 332 -12.50 18.85 -2.98
N ASN A 333 -13.41 18.38 -3.82
CA ASN A 333 -13.21 17.20 -4.67
C ASN A 333 -12.12 17.38 -5.73
N LEU A 334 -11.90 18.61 -6.24
CA LEU A 334 -10.84 18.91 -7.20
C LEU A 334 -9.45 18.81 -6.58
N TYR A 335 -9.30 19.24 -5.33
CA TYR A 335 -8.00 19.30 -4.65
C TYR A 335 -7.75 18.15 -3.70
N SER A 336 -8.73 17.30 -3.47
CA SER A 336 -8.57 16.10 -2.63
C SER A 336 -7.84 15.00 -3.38
N ILE A 337 -6.74 14.54 -2.79
CA ILE A 337 -5.89 13.49 -3.37
C ILE A 337 -6.50 12.10 -3.15
N THR A 338 -7.04 11.84 -1.98
CA THR A 338 -7.42 10.47 -1.57
C THR A 338 -8.91 10.21 -1.56
N SER A 339 -9.72 11.07 -0.94
CA SER A 339 -11.14 10.84 -0.76
C SER A 339 -11.97 12.01 -1.29
N LYS A 340 -13.07 11.69 -1.96
CA LYS A 340 -14.02 12.67 -2.48
C LYS A 340 -15.29 12.66 -1.66
N ILE A 341 -15.97 13.80 -1.59
CA ILE A 341 -17.30 13.90 -0.99
C ILE A 341 -18.32 13.51 -2.06
N LYS A 342 -19.06 12.44 -1.78
CA LYS A 342 -20.24 12.03 -2.58
C LYS A 342 -21.51 12.53 -1.91
N ILE A 343 -22.46 12.96 -2.70
CA ILE A 343 -23.68 13.60 -2.23
C ILE A 343 -24.86 12.61 -2.32
N GLY A 344 -25.63 12.52 -1.24
CA GLY A 344 -26.90 11.80 -1.18
C GLY A 344 -28.05 12.77 -0.91
N LEU A 345 -29.15 12.64 -1.64
CA LEU A 345 -30.35 13.47 -1.59
C LEU A 345 -31.61 12.60 -1.49
N ASN A 346 -32.67 13.10 -0.85
CA ASN A 346 -33.97 12.46 -0.78
C ASN A 346 -34.92 12.94 -1.89
N LEU A 347 -35.25 12.08 -2.86
CA LEU A 347 -36.10 12.42 -3.99
C LEU A 347 -37.52 12.90 -3.61
N GLY A 348 -38.01 12.54 -2.44
CA GLY A 348 -39.31 13.02 -1.93
C GLY A 348 -39.32 14.50 -1.53
N ASN A 349 -38.17 15.16 -1.49
CA ASN A 349 -38.08 16.55 -1.11
C ASN A 349 -38.16 17.47 -2.35
N ASN A 350 -39.08 18.41 -2.35
CA ASN A 350 -39.38 19.31 -3.49
C ASN A 350 -38.18 20.14 -3.93
N ILE A 351 -37.22 20.41 -3.06
CA ILE A 351 -36.01 21.20 -3.38
C ILE A 351 -34.93 20.42 -4.12
N VAL A 352 -34.98 19.09 -4.11
CA VAL A 352 -33.92 18.22 -4.64
C VAL A 352 -33.69 18.45 -6.13
N PHE A 353 -34.75 18.64 -6.91
CA PHE A 353 -34.61 18.93 -8.33
C PHE A 353 -33.80 20.23 -8.59
N LYS A 354 -34.07 21.29 -7.82
CA LYS A 354 -33.30 22.55 -7.90
C LYS A 354 -31.83 22.32 -7.51
N ILE A 355 -31.59 21.49 -6.48
CA ILE A 355 -30.22 21.14 -6.05
C ILE A 355 -29.49 20.39 -7.17
N ILE A 356 -30.11 19.40 -7.81
CA ILE A 356 -29.51 18.64 -8.91
C ILE A 356 -29.17 19.56 -10.08
N GLN A 357 -30.07 20.49 -10.47
CA GLN A 357 -29.79 21.46 -11.51
C GLN A 357 -28.58 22.34 -11.19
N LYS A 358 -28.41 22.74 -9.92
CA LYS A 358 -27.25 23.50 -9.46
C LYS A 358 -25.95 22.69 -9.44
N ILE A 359 -26.02 21.43 -9.05
CA ILE A 359 -24.89 20.49 -9.13
C ILE A 359 -24.39 20.38 -10.57
N ILE A 360 -25.30 20.29 -11.54
CA ILE A 360 -24.96 20.25 -12.97
C ILE A 360 -24.38 21.59 -13.44
N ALA A 361 -25.02 22.71 -13.11
CA ALA A 361 -24.59 24.04 -13.48
C ALA A 361 -23.17 24.38 -12.97
N ASN A 362 -22.80 23.90 -11.79
CA ASN A 362 -21.46 24.04 -11.19
C ASN A 362 -20.44 23.02 -11.73
N LYS A 363 -20.77 22.30 -12.81
CA LYS A 363 -19.87 21.31 -13.45
C LYS A 363 -19.32 20.26 -12.47
N PHE A 364 -20.11 19.89 -11.45
CA PHE A 364 -19.74 18.86 -10.49
C PHE A 364 -19.49 17.51 -11.17
N PHE A 365 -20.24 17.20 -12.22
CA PHE A 365 -20.01 16.04 -13.07
C PHE A 365 -19.11 16.42 -14.24
N THR A 366 -18.02 15.73 -14.41
CA THR A 366 -17.24 15.75 -15.63
C THR A 366 -17.73 14.65 -16.57
N ILE A 367 -17.93 14.97 -17.84
CA ILE A 367 -18.48 14.03 -18.85
C ILE A 367 -17.62 12.75 -18.93
N ASN A 368 -16.31 12.87 -18.71
CA ASN A 368 -15.35 11.78 -18.87
C ASN A 368 -15.03 11.03 -17.57
N ASN A 369 -15.59 11.42 -16.42
CA ASN A 369 -15.28 10.75 -15.15
C ASN A 369 -16.40 9.78 -14.74
N SER A 370 -16.22 8.49 -15.00
CA SER A 370 -17.18 7.45 -14.63
C SER A 370 -17.37 7.28 -13.11
N LYS A 371 -16.46 7.86 -12.30
CA LYS A 371 -16.51 7.77 -10.83
C LYS A 371 -17.41 8.80 -10.18
N ASP A 372 -17.84 9.83 -10.90
CA ASP A 372 -18.75 10.83 -10.36
C ASP A 372 -20.17 10.25 -10.28
N SER A 373 -20.76 10.24 -9.10
CA SER A 373 -22.10 9.73 -8.88
C SER A 373 -22.85 10.52 -7.80
N LEU A 374 -24.15 10.62 -7.96
CA LEU A 374 -25.08 11.22 -7.02
C LEU A 374 -26.03 10.14 -6.52
N PHE A 375 -26.16 10.01 -5.21
CA PHE A 375 -27.04 9.03 -4.58
C PHE A 375 -28.44 9.63 -4.35
N LEU A 376 -29.46 9.01 -4.91
CA LEU A 376 -30.83 9.46 -4.83
C LEU A 376 -31.68 8.44 -4.07
N ASN A 377 -32.08 8.83 -2.86
CA ASN A 377 -32.93 8.01 -2.02
C ASN A 377 -34.39 8.09 -2.50
N TYR A 378 -35.01 6.94 -2.77
CA TYR A 378 -36.38 6.84 -3.25
C TYR A 378 -37.36 6.19 -2.25
N SER A 379 -37.15 6.32 -0.97
CA SER A 379 -37.95 5.67 0.07
C SER A 379 -39.34 6.30 0.34
N HIS A 380 -39.74 7.36 -0.40
CA HIS A 380 -40.99 8.10 -0.15
C HIS A 380 -42.08 7.90 -1.22
N LEU A 381 -43.34 8.11 -0.85
CA LEU A 381 -44.48 8.16 -1.74
C LEU A 381 -44.33 9.30 -2.79
N ASN A 382 -44.63 9.05 -4.06
CA ASN A 382 -44.49 9.96 -5.23
C ASN A 382 -43.12 10.00 -5.96
N ILE A 383 -42.35 8.96 -5.85
CA ILE A 383 -41.03 8.85 -6.45
C ILE A 383 -41.08 8.79 -7.98
N LYS A 384 -42.06 8.12 -8.54
CA LYS A 384 -42.27 7.98 -9.99
C LYS A 384 -42.18 9.34 -10.69
N ASN A 385 -43.00 10.31 -10.23
CA ASN A 385 -43.01 11.63 -10.81
C ASN A 385 -41.68 12.37 -10.72
N SER A 386 -40.92 12.15 -9.62
CA SER A 386 -39.57 12.74 -9.46
C SER A 386 -38.58 12.14 -10.44
N ILE A 387 -38.58 10.83 -10.67
CA ILE A 387 -37.72 10.15 -11.64
C ILE A 387 -38.09 10.56 -13.06
N ILE A 388 -39.40 10.58 -13.41
CA ILE A 388 -39.87 11.03 -14.71
C ILE A 388 -39.42 12.46 -14.99
N LYS A 389 -39.54 13.37 -14.03
CA LYS A 389 -39.10 14.75 -14.14
C LYS A 389 -37.60 14.85 -14.39
N LEU A 390 -36.76 13.98 -13.80
CA LEU A 390 -35.33 13.92 -14.05
C LEU A 390 -35.03 13.43 -15.47
N LEU A 391 -35.79 12.50 -16.00
CA LEU A 391 -35.67 11.94 -17.35
C LEU A 391 -36.12 12.91 -18.43
N GLU A 392 -37.24 13.60 -18.22
CA GLU A 392 -37.83 14.51 -19.19
C GLU A 392 -37.07 15.81 -19.34
N ASN A 393 -36.48 16.31 -18.26
CA ASN A 393 -35.75 17.58 -18.30
C ASN A 393 -34.43 17.45 -19.06
N PRO A 394 -34.18 18.28 -20.13
CA PRO A 394 -33.02 18.15 -21.00
C PRO A 394 -31.66 18.33 -20.29
N THR A 395 -31.63 19.08 -19.20
CA THR A 395 -30.39 19.33 -18.45
C THR A 395 -30.02 18.17 -17.53
N THR A 396 -31.00 17.59 -16.82
CA THR A 396 -30.77 16.51 -15.86
C THR A 396 -30.63 15.15 -16.55
N SER A 397 -31.36 14.92 -17.66
CA SER A 397 -31.34 13.65 -18.38
C SER A 397 -29.98 13.34 -19.02
N LYS A 398 -29.16 14.33 -19.37
CA LYS A 398 -27.81 14.14 -19.89
C LYS A 398 -26.85 13.44 -18.91
N PHE A 399 -27.17 13.48 -17.63
CA PHE A 399 -26.35 12.91 -16.56
C PHE A 399 -27.06 11.77 -15.83
N ILE A 400 -28.06 11.14 -16.47
CA ILE A 400 -28.83 10.06 -15.84
C ILE A 400 -27.98 8.86 -15.45
N ASP A 401 -26.90 8.62 -16.18
CA ASP A 401 -25.88 7.60 -15.91
C ASP A 401 -25.04 7.88 -14.65
N LYS A 402 -25.13 9.10 -14.11
CA LYS A 402 -24.47 9.49 -12.85
C LYS A 402 -25.35 9.31 -11.62
N TYR A 403 -26.63 9.02 -11.80
CA TYR A 403 -27.55 8.86 -10.68
C TYR A 403 -27.66 7.40 -10.25
N ILE A 404 -27.46 7.17 -8.96
CA ILE A 404 -27.69 5.88 -8.32
C ILE A 404 -28.92 6.02 -7.44
N PHE A 405 -29.99 5.36 -7.84
CA PHE A 405 -31.24 5.33 -7.09
C PHE A 405 -31.20 4.19 -6.07
N TYR A 406 -31.49 4.47 -4.82
CA TYR A 406 -31.48 3.47 -3.76
C TYR A 406 -32.65 3.60 -2.81
N ASN A 407 -33.12 2.47 -2.27
CA ASN A 407 -34.13 2.43 -1.25
C ASN A 407 -33.49 2.68 0.12
N GLY A 408 -33.64 3.90 0.65
CA GLY A 408 -33.03 4.34 1.89
C GLY A 408 -33.70 3.88 3.17
N ASN A 409 -34.81 3.14 3.09
CA ASN A 409 -35.46 2.59 4.27
C ASN A 409 -34.54 1.54 4.93
N ASN A 410 -33.85 1.96 5.98
CA ASN A 410 -32.91 1.15 6.76
C ASN A 410 -31.68 0.65 5.98
N THR A 411 -31.27 1.33 4.92
CA THR A 411 -30.11 0.93 4.13
C THR A 411 -29.21 2.12 3.76
N LEU A 412 -27.92 1.88 3.75
CA LEU A 412 -26.90 2.83 3.29
C LEU A 412 -26.11 2.21 2.14
N PHE A 413 -25.74 3.04 1.15
CA PHE A 413 -24.90 2.63 0.03
C PHE A 413 -23.64 3.48 -0.05
N ASN A 414 -22.52 2.88 -0.41
CA ASN A 414 -21.30 3.58 -0.71
C ASN A 414 -20.99 3.58 -2.21
N SER A 415 -19.92 4.26 -2.61
CA SER A 415 -19.43 4.25 -3.99
C SER A 415 -19.05 2.86 -4.51
N ASN A 416 -18.84 1.91 -3.61
CA ASN A 416 -18.57 0.50 -3.90
C ASN A 416 -19.82 -0.37 -3.66
N LEU A 417 -21.00 0.22 -3.49
CA LEU A 417 -22.31 -0.38 -3.27
C LEU A 417 -22.40 -1.39 -2.13
N THR A 418 -21.83 -1.05 -1.01
CA THR A 418 -22.11 -1.81 0.19
C THR A 418 -23.39 -1.29 0.84
N LYS A 419 -24.41 -2.13 0.89
CA LYS A 419 -25.69 -1.88 1.56
C LYS A 419 -25.61 -2.37 3.00
N HIS A 420 -26.10 -1.59 3.93
CA HIS A 420 -26.23 -2.04 5.32
C HIS A 420 -27.61 -1.77 5.85
N LYS A 421 -28.24 -2.82 6.37
CA LYS A 421 -29.41 -2.65 7.20
C LYS A 421 -28.99 -1.95 8.48
N THR A 422 -29.58 -0.81 8.75
CA THR A 422 -29.44 -0.16 10.06
C THR A 422 -30.27 -0.96 11.07
N ILE A 423 -29.63 -1.88 11.77
CA ILE A 423 -30.28 -2.59 12.87
C ILE A 423 -30.47 -1.57 13.99
N ASN A 424 -31.72 -1.17 14.18
CA ASN A 424 -32.24 -0.48 15.38
C ASN A 424 -31.63 0.86 15.84
N SER A 425 -31.09 1.73 15.00
CA SER A 425 -30.77 3.07 15.49
C SER A 425 -31.10 4.20 14.51
N LYS A 426 -31.78 5.24 15.00
CA LYS A 426 -31.98 6.54 14.34
C LYS A 426 -30.66 7.32 14.09
N LYS A 427 -29.51 6.73 14.37
CA LYS A 427 -28.18 7.30 14.27
C LYS A 427 -27.32 6.42 13.37
N SER A 428 -26.87 6.99 12.29
CA SER A 428 -26.44 6.15 11.18
C SER A 428 -25.19 6.61 10.45
N ASN A 429 -24.24 7.23 11.19
CA ASN A 429 -22.87 7.31 10.68
C ASN A 429 -22.25 5.92 10.73
N LYS A 430 -21.60 5.49 9.65
CA LYS A 430 -20.96 4.19 9.58
C LYS A 430 -19.58 4.30 8.89
N ILE A 431 -18.68 3.42 9.28
CA ILE A 431 -17.37 3.27 8.65
C ILE A 431 -17.31 1.92 7.98
N ILE A 432 -16.86 1.89 6.74
CA ILE A 432 -16.48 0.66 6.06
C ILE A 432 -15.00 0.46 6.24
N LEU A 433 -14.64 -0.62 6.91
CA LEU A 433 -13.23 -0.97 7.13
C LEU A 433 -12.55 -1.26 5.80
N ASP A 434 -13.16 -2.16 5.00
CA ASP A 434 -12.72 -2.51 3.66
C ASP A 434 -13.78 -3.24 2.86
N GLN A 435 -13.47 -3.41 1.57
CA GLN A 435 -14.14 -4.32 0.65
C GLN A 435 -13.09 -5.20 -0.02
N ILE A 436 -13.13 -6.51 0.23
CA ILE A 436 -12.21 -7.49 -0.34
C ILE A 436 -12.97 -8.32 -1.37
N LEU A 437 -12.38 -8.48 -2.57
CA LEU A 437 -13.05 -9.15 -3.68
C LEU A 437 -12.45 -10.54 -3.94
N VAL A 438 -13.32 -11.53 -4.03
CA VAL A 438 -12.97 -12.90 -4.41
C VAL A 438 -13.07 -13.02 -5.94
N ASN A 439 -12.02 -13.47 -6.58
CA ASN A 439 -12.00 -13.70 -8.02
C ASN A 439 -12.54 -15.10 -8.34
N LEU A 440 -13.83 -15.17 -8.67
CA LEU A 440 -14.52 -16.44 -8.97
C LEU A 440 -14.01 -17.10 -10.25
N THR A 441 -13.55 -16.32 -11.23
CA THR A 441 -12.97 -16.86 -12.47
C THR A 441 -11.74 -17.72 -12.19
N HIS A 442 -10.88 -17.28 -11.27
CA HIS A 442 -9.71 -18.06 -10.85
C HIS A 442 -10.10 -19.36 -10.15
N ILE A 443 -11.15 -19.34 -9.34
CA ILE A 443 -11.66 -20.55 -8.67
C ILE A 443 -12.13 -21.57 -9.72
N ALA A 444 -12.89 -21.13 -10.72
CA ALA A 444 -13.37 -22.01 -11.80
C ALA A 444 -12.22 -22.63 -12.58
N LEU A 445 -11.16 -21.87 -12.88
CA LEU A 445 -9.98 -22.38 -13.57
C LEU A 445 -9.20 -23.41 -12.74
N GLU A 446 -9.05 -23.16 -11.42
CA GLU A 446 -8.38 -24.09 -10.50
C GLU A 446 -9.18 -25.38 -10.27
N ALA A 447 -10.51 -25.28 -10.24
CA ALA A 447 -11.42 -26.40 -10.03
C ALA A 447 -11.53 -27.35 -11.21
N LYS A 448 -11.25 -26.90 -12.45
CA LYS A 448 -11.29 -27.73 -13.69
C LYS A 448 -12.61 -28.48 -13.84
N GLN A 449 -13.74 -27.80 -13.66
CA GLN A 449 -15.10 -28.34 -13.77
C GLN A 449 -15.48 -29.39 -12.70
N ASP A 450 -14.74 -29.49 -11.61
CA ASP A 450 -15.08 -30.31 -10.45
C ASP A 450 -15.82 -29.46 -9.43
N ASP A 451 -17.12 -29.79 -9.20
CA ASP A 451 -17.99 -29.06 -8.27
C ASP A 451 -17.43 -29.08 -6.83
N ASN A 452 -17.00 -30.25 -6.32
CA ASN A 452 -16.54 -30.37 -4.95
C ASN A 452 -15.30 -29.51 -4.72
N LYS A 453 -14.35 -29.60 -5.65
CA LYS A 453 -13.13 -28.81 -5.62
C LYS A 453 -13.41 -27.31 -5.75
N PHE A 454 -14.40 -26.91 -6.57
CA PHE A 454 -14.81 -25.51 -6.69
C PHE A 454 -15.25 -24.95 -5.34
N PHE A 455 -16.15 -25.64 -4.64
CA PHE A 455 -16.68 -25.17 -3.37
C PHE A 455 -15.64 -25.24 -2.23
N GLU A 456 -14.77 -26.23 -2.22
CA GLU A 456 -13.62 -26.29 -1.30
C GLU A 456 -12.69 -25.09 -1.47
N ILE A 457 -12.30 -24.75 -2.69
CA ILE A 457 -11.46 -23.59 -2.98
C ILE A 457 -12.18 -22.29 -2.61
N LEU A 458 -13.49 -22.18 -2.94
CA LEU A 458 -14.31 -21.01 -2.60
C LEU A 458 -14.32 -20.77 -1.09
N GLU A 459 -14.58 -21.81 -0.30
CA GLU A 459 -14.59 -21.75 1.16
C GLU A 459 -13.24 -21.26 1.70
N ASN A 460 -12.13 -21.88 1.27
CA ASN A 460 -10.79 -21.48 1.67
C ASN A 460 -10.48 -20.01 1.32
N ARG A 461 -10.97 -19.51 0.16
CA ARG A 461 -10.81 -18.10 -0.21
C ARG A 461 -11.58 -17.15 0.70
N ILE A 462 -12.78 -17.54 1.12
CA ILE A 462 -13.59 -16.73 2.05
C ILE A 462 -12.93 -16.69 3.43
N TYR A 463 -12.41 -17.79 3.96
CA TYR A 463 -11.66 -17.79 5.21
C TYR A 463 -10.42 -16.89 5.14
N SER A 464 -9.70 -16.91 4.03
CA SER A 464 -8.58 -15.99 3.81
C SER A 464 -9.00 -14.51 3.83
N THR A 465 -10.23 -14.17 3.40
CA THR A 465 -10.74 -12.79 3.53
C THR A 465 -10.96 -12.39 4.98
N PHE A 466 -11.44 -13.30 5.84
CA PHE A 466 -11.57 -13.02 7.27
C PHE A 466 -10.22 -12.73 7.93
N ASP A 467 -9.19 -13.49 7.57
CA ASP A 467 -7.83 -13.28 8.05
C ASP A 467 -7.27 -11.93 7.60
N LEU A 468 -7.52 -11.53 6.35
CA LEU A 468 -7.15 -10.19 5.85
C LEU A 468 -7.84 -9.08 6.64
N PHE A 469 -9.14 -9.20 6.93
CA PHE A 469 -9.84 -8.21 7.76
C PHE A 469 -9.29 -8.14 9.18
N LYS A 470 -8.90 -9.28 9.77
CA LYS A 470 -8.24 -9.34 11.09
C LYS A 470 -6.90 -8.60 11.05
N GLN A 471 -6.08 -8.84 10.03
CA GLN A 471 -4.81 -8.13 9.86
C GLN A 471 -5.02 -6.63 9.66
N LYS A 472 -5.95 -6.24 8.80
CA LYS A 472 -6.27 -4.82 8.57
C LYS A 472 -6.71 -4.11 9.84
N LYS A 473 -7.57 -4.75 10.64
CA LYS A 473 -7.99 -4.22 11.94
C LYS A 473 -6.78 -3.88 12.82
N ILE A 474 -5.87 -4.84 13.02
CA ILE A 474 -4.67 -4.68 13.86
C ILE A 474 -3.79 -3.53 13.34
N LEU A 475 -3.56 -3.47 12.04
CA LEU A 475 -2.70 -2.46 11.43
C LEU A 475 -3.28 -1.05 11.55
N ILE A 476 -4.58 -0.89 11.32
CA ILE A 476 -5.26 0.40 11.45
C ILE A 476 -5.29 0.86 12.91
N GLU A 477 -5.61 -0.01 13.87
CA GLU A 477 -5.56 0.31 15.29
C GLU A 477 -4.16 0.79 15.70
N LYS A 478 -3.13 0.11 15.27
CA LYS A 478 -1.73 0.51 15.51
C LYS A 478 -1.42 1.89 14.92
N LYS A 479 -1.95 2.21 13.72
CA LYS A 479 -1.62 3.43 12.99
C LYS A 479 -2.38 4.65 13.48
N ILE A 480 -3.70 4.55 13.63
CA ILE A 480 -4.56 5.70 13.94
C ILE A 480 -5.27 5.63 15.30
N GLY A 481 -5.33 4.47 15.95
CA GLY A 481 -6.04 4.29 17.22
C GLY A 481 -5.59 5.23 18.33
N ASN A 482 -4.34 5.64 18.37
CA ASN A 482 -3.80 6.58 19.36
C ASN A 482 -3.87 8.06 18.94
N SER A 483 -4.36 8.36 17.73
CA SER A 483 -4.51 9.73 17.25
C SER A 483 -5.55 10.51 18.07
N LYS A 484 -5.14 11.61 18.70
CA LYS A 484 -6.07 12.50 19.45
C LYS A 484 -7.17 13.08 18.56
N VAL A 485 -6.82 13.38 17.29
CA VAL A 485 -7.77 13.91 16.30
C VAL A 485 -8.80 12.85 15.94
N TRP A 486 -8.35 11.63 15.65
CA TRP A 486 -9.22 10.50 15.33
C TRP A 486 -10.18 10.19 16.49
N LYS A 487 -9.66 10.11 17.70
CA LYS A 487 -10.46 9.92 18.92
C LYS A 487 -11.59 10.95 19.04
N LYS A 488 -11.27 12.24 18.88
CA LYS A 488 -12.26 13.32 18.91
C LYS A 488 -13.32 13.22 17.80
N ILE A 489 -12.93 12.77 16.61
CA ILE A 489 -13.87 12.52 15.50
C ILE A 489 -14.85 11.41 15.87
N ILE A 490 -14.34 10.28 16.35
CA ILE A 490 -15.18 9.10 16.70
C ILE A 490 -16.13 9.44 17.86
N GLU A 491 -15.64 10.06 18.92
CA GLU A 491 -16.48 10.49 20.07
C GLU A 491 -17.67 11.35 19.65
N ASN A 492 -17.45 12.29 18.75
CA ASN A 492 -18.48 13.23 18.35
C ASN A 492 -19.46 12.72 17.30
N LEU A 493 -19.01 11.82 16.42
CA LEU A 493 -19.81 11.31 15.32
C LEU A 493 -20.50 9.96 15.63
N PHE A 494 -19.88 9.13 16.48
CA PHE A 494 -20.31 7.76 16.74
C PHE A 494 -20.73 7.49 18.20
N GLU A 495 -20.70 8.52 19.07
CA GLU A 495 -21.21 8.57 20.47
C GLU A 495 -20.79 7.38 21.36
N HIS A 496 -21.51 6.26 21.35
CA HIS A 496 -21.31 5.15 22.30
C HIS A 496 -20.32 4.07 21.84
N GLU A 497 -19.82 4.17 20.63
CA GLU A 497 -18.95 3.16 20.01
C GLU A 497 -17.45 3.54 20.06
N TYR A 498 -17.10 4.53 20.89
CA TYR A 498 -15.77 5.15 20.88
C TYR A 498 -14.61 4.18 21.20
N ASN A 499 -14.70 3.41 22.26
CA ASN A 499 -13.57 2.59 22.71
C ASN A 499 -13.27 1.40 21.78
N ASN A 500 -14.29 0.88 21.09
CA ASN A 500 -14.20 -0.27 20.19
C ASN A 500 -14.73 0.06 18.80
N TRP A 501 -14.54 1.30 18.33
CA TRP A 501 -15.09 1.80 17.06
C TRP A 501 -14.84 0.86 15.88
N ILE A 502 -13.68 0.20 15.86
CA ILE A 502 -13.26 -0.65 14.74
C ILE A 502 -14.06 -1.96 14.68
N ASP A 503 -14.59 -2.45 15.80
CA ASP A 503 -15.44 -3.64 15.84
C ASP A 503 -16.79 -3.39 15.18
N TYR A 504 -17.30 -2.16 15.27
CA TYR A 504 -18.55 -1.72 14.65
C TYR A 504 -18.37 -1.29 13.19
N THR A 505 -17.18 -1.43 12.61
CA THR A 505 -16.95 -1.17 11.20
C THR A 505 -17.52 -2.30 10.35
N ILE A 506 -17.97 -1.91 9.19
CA ILE A 506 -18.54 -2.81 8.18
C ILE A 506 -17.41 -3.45 7.39
N LYS A 507 -17.46 -4.76 7.23
CA LYS A 507 -16.49 -5.57 6.51
C LYS A 507 -17.18 -6.19 5.31
N SER A 508 -16.90 -5.67 4.10
CA SER A 508 -17.58 -6.10 2.89
C SER A 508 -16.76 -7.16 2.15
N ILE A 509 -17.31 -8.34 1.98
CA ILE A 509 -16.80 -9.36 1.07
C ILE A 509 -17.55 -9.24 -0.24
N SER A 510 -16.85 -9.20 -1.35
CA SER A 510 -17.41 -9.06 -2.68
C SER A 510 -16.82 -10.09 -3.63
N PHE A 511 -17.29 -10.09 -4.86
CA PHE A 511 -16.81 -11.00 -5.90
C PHE A 511 -16.74 -10.32 -7.25
N VAL A 512 -15.90 -10.86 -8.13
CA VAL A 512 -15.85 -10.52 -9.55
C VAL A 512 -15.86 -11.79 -10.39
N GLY A 513 -16.27 -11.68 -11.64
CA GLY A 513 -16.20 -12.78 -12.60
C GLY A 513 -17.21 -13.90 -12.36
N LEU A 514 -18.42 -13.60 -11.83
CA LEU A 514 -19.46 -14.61 -11.62
C LEU A 514 -19.91 -15.26 -12.94
N ASN A 515 -20.16 -14.45 -13.97
CA ASN A 515 -20.57 -14.95 -15.29
C ASN A 515 -19.48 -15.80 -15.94
N GLU A 516 -18.24 -15.33 -15.89
CA GLU A 516 -17.09 -16.02 -16.46
C GLU A 516 -16.80 -17.33 -15.70
N ALA A 517 -16.94 -17.31 -14.38
CA ALA A 517 -16.76 -18.52 -13.57
C ALA A 517 -17.79 -19.60 -13.93
N VAL A 518 -19.06 -19.22 -14.01
CA VAL A 518 -20.14 -20.15 -14.39
C VAL A 518 -19.94 -20.65 -15.83
N LYS A 519 -19.60 -19.77 -16.76
CA LYS A 519 -19.31 -20.16 -18.15
C LYS A 519 -18.15 -21.14 -18.24
N ASN A 520 -17.05 -20.88 -17.53
CA ASN A 520 -15.87 -21.75 -17.54
C ASN A 520 -16.15 -23.11 -16.87
N HIS A 521 -17.01 -23.13 -15.87
CA HIS A 521 -17.34 -24.33 -15.11
C HIS A 521 -18.44 -25.17 -15.77
N CYS A 522 -19.55 -24.54 -16.20
CA CYS A 522 -20.75 -25.19 -16.75
C CYS A 522 -20.77 -25.20 -18.29
N GLY A 523 -19.84 -24.49 -18.95
CA GLY A 523 -19.81 -24.38 -20.42
C GLY A 523 -20.70 -23.28 -21.01
N LEU A 524 -21.75 -22.84 -20.33
CA LEU A 524 -22.69 -21.79 -20.76
C LEU A 524 -22.97 -20.79 -19.66
N GLU A 525 -23.32 -19.58 -20.06
CA GLU A 525 -23.70 -18.49 -19.15
C GLU A 525 -24.99 -18.83 -18.39
N PHE A 526 -25.13 -18.30 -17.18
CA PHE A 526 -26.26 -18.65 -16.29
C PHE A 526 -27.60 -18.08 -16.74
N ASP A 527 -27.61 -17.07 -17.62
CA ASP A 527 -28.83 -16.51 -18.20
C ASP A 527 -29.39 -17.32 -19.39
N ARG A 528 -28.72 -18.42 -19.79
CA ARG A 528 -29.11 -19.27 -20.91
C ARG A 528 -29.72 -20.60 -20.51
N ILE A 529 -29.23 -21.24 -19.46
CA ILE A 529 -29.70 -22.55 -19.01
C ILE A 529 -29.91 -22.59 -17.49
N SER A 530 -30.93 -23.34 -17.05
CA SER A 530 -31.29 -23.46 -15.64
C SER A 530 -30.23 -24.12 -14.76
N GLN A 531 -29.41 -25.01 -15.32
CA GLN A 531 -28.33 -25.67 -14.59
C GLN A 531 -27.24 -24.65 -14.22
N SER A 532 -26.82 -23.81 -15.16
CA SER A 532 -25.84 -22.74 -14.92
C SER A 532 -26.41 -21.68 -13.95
N GLU A 533 -27.70 -21.35 -14.05
CA GLU A 533 -28.38 -20.47 -13.09
C GLU A 533 -28.32 -21.06 -11.68
N SER A 534 -28.65 -22.35 -11.53
CA SER A 534 -28.63 -23.05 -10.24
C SER A 534 -27.24 -23.07 -9.62
N PHE A 535 -26.21 -23.27 -10.43
CA PHE A 535 -24.81 -23.25 -10.01
C PHE A 535 -24.40 -21.83 -9.52
N ALA A 536 -24.75 -20.78 -10.27
CA ALA A 536 -24.49 -19.39 -9.88
C ALA A 536 -25.15 -19.04 -8.54
N ILE A 537 -26.42 -19.46 -8.35
CA ILE A 537 -27.17 -19.29 -7.10
C ILE A 537 -26.47 -20.05 -5.96
N LYS A 538 -26.01 -21.27 -6.19
CA LYS A 538 -25.30 -22.08 -5.21
C LYS A 538 -24.01 -21.40 -4.75
N ILE A 539 -23.23 -20.78 -5.66
CA ILE A 539 -22.04 -20.00 -5.33
C ILE A 539 -22.37 -18.90 -4.30
N LEU A 540 -23.31 -18.00 -4.64
CA LEU A 540 -23.66 -16.89 -3.75
C LEU A 540 -24.32 -17.34 -2.44
N LYS A 541 -25.11 -18.40 -2.48
CA LYS A 541 -25.71 -19.00 -1.28
C LYS A 541 -24.62 -19.54 -0.34
N THR A 542 -23.64 -20.26 -0.86
CA THR A 542 -22.51 -20.78 -0.07
C THR A 542 -21.70 -19.64 0.54
N MET A 543 -21.33 -18.63 -0.25
CA MET A 543 -20.63 -17.46 0.27
C MET A 543 -21.42 -16.78 1.40
N ASN A 544 -22.71 -16.55 1.19
CA ASN A 544 -23.55 -15.89 2.20
C ASN A 544 -23.69 -16.72 3.49
N ASN A 545 -23.85 -18.04 3.38
CA ASN A 545 -23.96 -18.92 4.55
C ASN A 545 -22.68 -18.88 5.41
N ILE A 546 -21.50 -19.02 4.81
CA ILE A 546 -20.22 -18.93 5.52
C ILE A 546 -20.08 -17.59 6.23
N ILE A 547 -20.50 -16.50 5.58
CA ILE A 547 -20.46 -15.15 6.17
C ILE A 547 -21.43 -15.01 7.35
N LEU A 548 -22.64 -15.57 7.25
CA LEU A 548 -23.63 -15.53 8.33
C LEU A 548 -23.17 -16.35 9.53
N GLU A 549 -22.66 -17.56 9.33
CA GLU A 549 -22.08 -18.41 10.38
C GLU A 549 -20.93 -17.67 11.10
N ARG A 550 -20.06 -16.99 10.34
CA ARG A 550 -18.97 -16.20 10.94
C ARG A 550 -19.47 -15.03 11.77
N ASN A 551 -20.52 -14.34 11.34
CA ASN A 551 -21.12 -13.24 12.09
C ASN A 551 -21.73 -13.71 13.42
N GLU A 552 -22.35 -14.89 13.45
CA GLU A 552 -22.91 -15.47 14.67
C GLU A 552 -21.82 -15.83 15.69
N LEU A 553 -20.69 -16.33 15.22
CA LEU A 553 -19.57 -16.74 16.09
C LEU A 553 -18.83 -15.54 16.72
N ASP A 554 -18.60 -14.48 15.93
CA ASP A 554 -17.64 -13.43 16.31
C ASP A 554 -18.30 -12.06 16.60
N ASN A 555 -19.63 -11.95 16.58
CA ASN A 555 -20.35 -10.66 16.63
C ASN A 555 -19.83 -9.63 15.63
N ASN A 556 -19.29 -10.08 14.49
CA ASN A 556 -18.75 -9.23 13.44
C ASN A 556 -19.83 -8.74 12.47
N MET A 557 -19.53 -7.64 11.77
CA MET A 557 -20.39 -7.05 10.75
C MET A 557 -19.87 -7.36 9.33
N PHE A 558 -19.72 -8.64 9.00
CA PHE A 558 -19.41 -9.06 7.63
C PHE A 558 -20.68 -9.05 6.76
N SER A 559 -20.51 -8.69 5.50
CA SER A 559 -21.61 -8.69 4.55
C SER A 559 -21.14 -9.10 3.16
N LEU A 560 -21.98 -9.83 2.42
CA LEU A 560 -21.75 -10.16 1.02
C LEU A 560 -22.33 -9.05 0.14
N SER A 561 -21.51 -8.41 -0.69
CA SER A 561 -21.93 -7.34 -1.60
C SER A 561 -21.46 -7.58 -3.03
N GLN A 562 -22.15 -6.98 -3.99
CA GLN A 562 -21.67 -6.91 -5.35
C GLN A 562 -20.53 -5.88 -5.44
N ALA A 563 -19.47 -6.20 -6.18
CA ALA A 563 -18.45 -5.21 -6.53
C ALA A 563 -18.99 -4.23 -7.58
N ILE A 564 -18.48 -3.01 -7.57
CA ILE A 564 -18.76 -1.99 -8.59
C ILE A 564 -17.50 -1.28 -8.97
N ASN A 565 -17.42 -0.92 -10.24
CA ASN A 565 -16.27 -0.40 -10.93
C ASN A 565 -15.11 -1.39 -11.12
N THR A 566 -14.73 -1.51 -12.35
CA THR A 566 -13.68 -2.37 -12.85
C THR A 566 -12.33 -1.95 -12.31
N ILE A 567 -11.83 -2.68 -11.33
CA ILE A 567 -10.41 -2.66 -10.95
C ILE A 567 -9.68 -3.77 -11.68
N SER A 568 -10.42 -4.71 -12.27
CA SER A 568 -9.90 -5.84 -13.03
C SER A 568 -10.59 -5.96 -14.39
N SER A 569 -9.99 -6.70 -15.30
CA SER A 569 -10.56 -7.07 -16.61
C SER A 569 -11.82 -7.95 -16.54
N HIS A 570 -12.30 -8.27 -15.33
CA HIS A 570 -13.47 -9.13 -15.11
C HIS A 570 -14.74 -8.32 -14.93
N ASP A 571 -15.86 -8.84 -15.45
CA ASP A 571 -17.16 -8.22 -15.28
C ASP A 571 -17.60 -8.31 -13.81
N TYR A 572 -18.01 -7.18 -13.25
CA TYR A 572 -18.55 -7.08 -11.89
C TYR A 572 -20.08 -7.26 -11.84
N ARG A 573 -20.73 -7.24 -13.01
CA ARG A 573 -22.18 -7.32 -13.10
C ARG A 573 -22.67 -8.72 -12.81
N ILE A 574 -23.82 -8.79 -12.13
CA ILE A 574 -24.52 -10.07 -11.98
C ILE A 574 -25.11 -10.46 -13.33
N ILE A 575 -25.85 -9.54 -13.97
CA ILE A 575 -26.38 -9.77 -15.32
C ILE A 575 -25.50 -9.02 -16.32
N ARG A 576 -25.01 -9.73 -17.31
CA ARG A 576 -24.15 -9.16 -18.37
C ARG A 576 -24.94 -8.19 -19.26
N ASN A 577 -24.27 -7.16 -19.77
CA ASN A 577 -24.89 -6.14 -20.63
C ASN A 577 -25.49 -6.72 -21.93
N ASN A 578 -24.78 -7.65 -22.55
CA ASN A 578 -25.17 -8.27 -23.81
C ASN A 578 -26.16 -9.45 -23.65
N SER A 579 -26.85 -9.53 -22.52
CA SER A 579 -27.94 -10.50 -22.32
C SER A 579 -29.16 -10.11 -23.13
N ASN A 580 -29.69 -11.02 -23.96
CA ASN A 580 -30.87 -10.80 -24.78
C ASN A 580 -32.21 -10.98 -24.01
N LEU A 581 -32.17 -11.04 -22.69
CA LEU A 581 -33.36 -11.15 -21.87
C LEU A 581 -34.18 -9.84 -21.87
N SER A 582 -35.51 -9.93 -21.82
CA SER A 582 -36.38 -8.78 -21.56
C SER A 582 -36.07 -8.16 -20.18
N LEU A 583 -36.37 -6.89 -20.00
CA LEU A 583 -36.17 -6.19 -18.72
C LEU A 583 -36.83 -6.92 -17.55
N GLU A 584 -38.07 -7.37 -17.74
CA GLU A 584 -38.82 -8.16 -16.74
C GLU A 584 -38.06 -9.42 -16.30
N ARG A 585 -37.54 -10.17 -17.27
CA ARG A 585 -36.78 -11.39 -17.01
C ARG A 585 -35.45 -11.08 -16.32
N LYS A 586 -34.78 -9.98 -16.71
CA LYS A 586 -33.55 -9.51 -16.04
C LYS A 586 -33.85 -9.16 -14.58
N ILE A 587 -34.94 -8.47 -14.29
CA ILE A 587 -35.35 -8.12 -12.92
C ILE A 587 -35.64 -9.38 -12.10
N LEU A 588 -36.44 -10.31 -12.65
CA LEU A 588 -36.74 -11.57 -11.96
C LEU A 588 -35.50 -12.41 -11.65
N LEU A 589 -34.58 -12.50 -12.61
CA LEU A 589 -33.31 -13.19 -12.43
C LEU A 589 -32.47 -12.50 -11.38
N PHE A 590 -32.30 -11.19 -11.45
CA PHE A 590 -31.54 -10.41 -10.49
C PHE A 590 -32.08 -10.55 -9.05
N LYS A 591 -33.40 -10.57 -8.88
CA LYS A 591 -34.04 -10.79 -7.57
C LYS A 591 -33.62 -12.11 -6.92
N LYS A 592 -33.38 -13.18 -7.70
CA LYS A 592 -32.94 -14.48 -7.17
C LYS A 592 -31.54 -14.36 -6.52
N PHE A 593 -30.66 -13.57 -7.11
CA PHE A 593 -29.30 -13.33 -6.59
C PHE A 593 -29.28 -12.31 -5.45
N ASN A 594 -30.12 -11.25 -5.56
CA ASN A 594 -30.18 -10.17 -4.56
C ASN A 594 -30.52 -10.66 -3.15
N LYS A 595 -31.21 -11.81 -3.02
CA LYS A 595 -31.53 -12.44 -1.73
C LYS A 595 -30.31 -12.75 -0.88
N PHE A 596 -29.17 -13.07 -1.51
CA PHE A 596 -27.94 -13.46 -0.83
C PHE A 596 -27.01 -12.25 -0.60
N LEU A 597 -27.27 -11.12 -1.27
CA LEU A 597 -26.42 -9.93 -1.23
C LEU A 597 -26.90 -8.96 -0.14
N ASN A 598 -26.76 -9.38 1.11
CA ASN A 598 -27.14 -8.58 2.27
C ASN A 598 -26.28 -7.29 2.40
N GLY A 599 -25.09 -7.26 1.83
CA GLY A 599 -24.20 -6.10 1.76
C GLY A 599 -24.49 -5.13 0.61
N GLY A 600 -25.42 -5.46 -0.28
CA GLY A 600 -25.88 -4.58 -1.36
C GLY A 600 -25.56 -5.06 -2.77
N SER A 601 -26.41 -4.64 -3.70
CA SER A 601 -26.29 -4.91 -5.13
C SER A 601 -26.86 -3.76 -5.95
N LEU A 602 -26.37 -3.58 -7.17
CA LEU A 602 -26.84 -2.57 -8.12
C LEU A 602 -27.36 -3.24 -9.37
N PHE A 603 -28.59 -2.92 -9.74
CA PHE A 603 -29.16 -3.29 -11.01
C PHE A 603 -28.90 -2.21 -12.06
N GLU A 604 -28.17 -2.53 -13.13
CA GLU A 604 -27.89 -1.60 -14.22
C GLU A 604 -28.93 -1.79 -15.35
N ILE A 605 -29.55 -0.71 -15.74
CA ILE A 605 -30.56 -0.68 -16.81
C ILE A 605 -29.95 0.06 -17.98
N SER A 606 -29.50 -0.68 -18.97
CA SER A 606 -28.97 -0.11 -20.20
C SER A 606 -30.13 0.26 -21.15
N PHE A 607 -30.08 1.45 -21.71
CA PHE A 607 -31.09 1.95 -22.64
C PHE A 607 -30.47 2.85 -23.73
N ASN A 608 -31.19 2.97 -24.86
CA ASN A 608 -30.83 3.93 -25.90
C ASN A 608 -31.47 5.30 -25.56
N PRO A 609 -30.73 6.42 -25.61
CA PRO A 609 -31.29 7.77 -25.41
C PRO A 609 -32.53 8.09 -26.26
N GLU A 610 -32.66 7.49 -27.43
CA GLU A 610 -33.80 7.64 -28.33
C GLU A 610 -35.09 6.91 -27.83
N GLU A 611 -34.94 5.95 -26.91
CA GLU A 611 -36.02 5.12 -26.38
C GLU A 611 -36.48 5.53 -24.95
N LYS A 612 -36.34 6.80 -24.59
CA LYS A 612 -36.71 7.30 -23.25
C LYS A 612 -38.17 7.01 -22.86
N GLU A 613 -39.06 7.09 -23.82
CA GLU A 613 -40.49 6.82 -23.57
C GLU A 613 -40.71 5.39 -23.06
N LYS A 614 -40.08 4.40 -23.69
CA LYS A 614 -40.13 3.02 -23.22
C LYS A 614 -39.58 2.85 -21.80
N LEU A 615 -38.53 3.63 -21.44
CA LEU A 615 -38.00 3.61 -20.11
C LEU A 615 -39.00 4.15 -19.07
N ILE A 616 -39.73 5.22 -19.41
CA ILE A 616 -40.79 5.79 -18.56
C ILE A 616 -41.88 4.74 -18.27
N ASP A 617 -42.31 3.98 -19.29
CA ASP A 617 -43.28 2.90 -19.15
C ASP A 617 -42.80 1.78 -18.21
N HIS A 618 -41.49 1.55 -18.13
CA HIS A 618 -40.92 0.52 -17.26
C HIS A 618 -40.59 0.99 -15.84
N ILE A 619 -40.78 2.28 -15.52
CA ILE A 619 -40.46 2.80 -14.17
C ILE A 619 -41.28 2.12 -13.09
N ASP A 620 -42.57 1.89 -13.33
CA ASP A 620 -43.43 1.20 -12.37
C ASP A 620 -42.91 -0.21 -12.09
N LEU A 621 -42.55 -0.94 -13.13
CA LEU A 621 -41.99 -2.28 -12.99
C LEU A 621 -40.69 -2.28 -12.15
N ILE A 622 -39.85 -1.27 -12.35
CA ILE A 622 -38.57 -1.12 -11.60
C ILE A 622 -38.89 -0.80 -10.13
N LEU A 623 -39.78 0.14 -9.85
CA LEU A 623 -40.11 0.55 -8.50
C LEU A 623 -40.85 -0.55 -7.72
N ASP A 624 -41.76 -1.28 -8.38
CA ASP A 624 -42.50 -2.42 -7.79
C ASP A 624 -41.61 -3.65 -7.59
N SER A 625 -40.40 -3.64 -8.19
CA SER A 625 -39.49 -4.77 -8.13
C SER A 625 -38.74 -4.94 -6.81
N ASP A 626 -38.90 -4.02 -5.85
CA ASP A 626 -38.17 -4.03 -4.55
C ASP A 626 -36.64 -4.20 -4.67
N LEU A 627 -36.05 -3.63 -5.73
CA LEU A 627 -34.61 -3.58 -5.91
C LEU A 627 -33.97 -2.71 -4.84
N SER A 628 -32.80 -3.15 -4.37
CA SER A 628 -32.06 -2.39 -3.36
C SER A 628 -31.52 -1.07 -3.92
N ALA A 629 -30.97 -1.13 -5.13
CA ALA A 629 -30.53 0.02 -5.90
C ALA A 629 -30.53 -0.29 -7.39
N PHE A 630 -30.69 0.77 -8.19
CA PHE A 630 -30.55 0.69 -9.63
C PHE A 630 -29.93 1.96 -10.21
N LYS A 631 -29.38 1.86 -11.39
CA LYS A 631 -28.93 3.02 -12.17
C LYS A 631 -29.26 2.82 -13.64
N PHE A 632 -29.38 3.93 -14.36
CA PHE A 632 -29.49 3.93 -15.80
C PHE A 632 -28.09 4.06 -16.42
N SER A 633 -27.85 3.36 -17.53
CA SER A 633 -26.62 3.46 -18.29
C SER A 633 -26.93 3.58 -19.78
N TYR A 634 -26.16 4.39 -20.51
CA TYR A 634 -26.25 4.42 -21.95
C TYR A 634 -25.57 3.20 -22.57
N TYR A 635 -26.12 2.71 -23.69
CA TYR A 635 -25.49 1.67 -24.49
C TYR A 635 -24.16 2.15 -25.09
#